data_6f83894adc3293baa7f9020f0b2d49c0
#
_entry.id   6f83894adc3293baa7f9020f0b2d49c0
#
_cell.length_a   1.000
_cell.length_b   1.000
_cell.length_c   1.000
_cell.angle_alpha   90.00
_cell.angle_beta   90.00
_cell.angle_gamma   90.00
#
_symmetry.space_group_name_H-M   'P 1'
#
loop_
_entity.id
_entity.type
_entity.pdbx_description
1 polymer ?
#
loop_
_entity_poly.entity_id
_entity_poly.type
_entity_poly.pdbx_seq_one_letter_code
_entity_poly.pdbx_strand_id
1 'polypeptide(L)'
;MRTEAVEQYELALKLGQKYYKNAVAHGEYPYPLVLDDILQESAVAGYSDLGLLNVPAGLFIGTKSAGRTAALAGNFMPLLEQGSEFSAKWVSLCDAHLSEEGIRDPIECYEYLGRFYVQEGNKRLSVLLSYLAPTVTAHVIRVIPSWSEDHDVQLYYEFMQFYSLSGLYGIEFHHRGSYAKLQAALGFDPEHVWTEAERRSFSAGFSHFRDALEKRRPDADRITPAEALLSWLQVFSFSDIKDLTLPELSKRLDTLWPDILAQSDNSAIELSTEPTEKEKGVLSKIISIAHPDHLNIAFIYDVAPEGSTWVQAHDDGRKYLEKQLGSSVSVKTYLPEGRDYAEVLEAAIADGAELIFATDAAMVSACRKAATLHRNVRFLTCAVFQPYTGVRMYNGRTYECKFITGAISGIMTEGDTIGYVANNPIYGTPASVNAFALGARMTNPKARIRLDWACLPGDPVRRLIDSGVSVISNREIVSPSTVAKDFELGTFKLQQDGSLLPLATPFWDWGKLYEKIVRSIFTGAWNNISASKAINYWWGMASGVLDVHLSTRLPDGVGSLGQFLKDGIVNGIIQPFQTRITDQENRLRNDGSRPFTPDEIISMDWFCENVDGRIPDYEELRPEYAETMRVLGLYRKKLLPEAEGGQL
;
A
#
# COMPACT_ATOMS: atom_id res chain seq x y z
N MET A 1 -16.17 -28.03 -49.18
CA MET A 1 -16.40 -26.95 -48.19
C MET A 1 -17.63 -27.30 -47.41
N ARG A 2 -17.50 -27.44 -46.11
CA ARG A 2 -18.64 -27.73 -45.21
C ARG A 2 -19.52 -26.50 -45.11
N THR A 3 -20.84 -26.67 -45.09
CA THR A 3 -21.80 -25.57 -44.87
C THR A 3 -21.50 -24.80 -43.60
N GLU A 4 -21.10 -25.52 -42.55
CA GLU A 4 -20.72 -25.00 -41.24
C GLU A 4 -19.58 -23.97 -41.31
N ALA A 5 -18.55 -24.17 -42.14
CA ALA A 5 -17.43 -23.23 -42.28
C ALA A 5 -17.86 -21.90 -42.92
N VAL A 6 -18.87 -21.96 -43.81
CA VAL A 6 -19.45 -20.79 -44.44
C VAL A 6 -20.32 -20.01 -43.45
N GLU A 7 -21.15 -20.70 -42.68
CA GLU A 7 -21.98 -20.11 -41.63
C GLU A 7 -21.11 -19.44 -40.55
N GLN A 8 -19.99 -20.09 -40.16
CA GLN A 8 -19.05 -19.51 -39.20
C GLN A 8 -18.39 -18.23 -39.72
N TYR A 9 -18.08 -18.16 -41.05
CA TYR A 9 -17.60 -16.92 -41.65
C TYR A 9 -18.62 -15.79 -41.55
N GLU A 10 -19.90 -16.06 -41.79
CA GLU A 10 -20.96 -15.07 -41.67
C GLU A 10 -21.13 -14.55 -40.23
N LEU A 11 -20.99 -15.43 -39.24
CA LEU A 11 -21.01 -15.05 -37.81
C LEU A 11 -19.79 -14.16 -37.47
N ALA A 12 -18.61 -14.59 -37.90
CA ALA A 12 -17.38 -13.84 -37.67
C ALA A 12 -17.42 -12.46 -38.35
N LEU A 13 -17.96 -12.37 -39.58
CA LEU A 13 -18.16 -11.11 -40.31
C LEU A 13 -19.08 -10.15 -39.54
N LYS A 14 -20.20 -10.64 -39.02
CA LYS A 14 -21.11 -9.84 -38.17
C LYS A 14 -20.42 -9.32 -36.92
N LEU A 15 -19.60 -10.14 -36.28
CA LEU A 15 -18.81 -9.75 -35.09
C LEU A 15 -17.77 -8.67 -35.46
N GLY A 16 -17.06 -8.82 -36.57
CA GLY A 16 -16.12 -7.84 -37.05
C GLY A 16 -16.77 -6.49 -37.37
N GLN A 17 -17.90 -6.52 -38.09
CA GLN A 17 -18.66 -5.31 -38.41
C GLN A 17 -19.22 -4.60 -37.17
N LYS A 18 -19.67 -5.37 -36.19
CA LYS A 18 -20.15 -4.85 -34.88
C LYS A 18 -19.01 -4.16 -34.13
N TYR A 19 -17.85 -4.82 -34.04
CA TYR A 19 -16.66 -4.25 -33.38
C TYR A 19 -16.25 -2.93 -34.08
N TYR A 20 -16.12 -2.96 -35.42
CA TYR A 20 -15.76 -1.79 -36.20
C TYR A 20 -16.67 -0.60 -35.94
N LYS A 21 -18.00 -0.82 -35.99
CA LYS A 21 -18.99 0.24 -35.78
C LYS A 21 -18.89 0.80 -34.34
N ASN A 22 -18.68 -0.06 -33.37
CA ASN A 22 -18.54 0.37 -31.96
C ASN A 22 -17.27 1.20 -31.76
N ALA A 23 -16.13 0.76 -32.28
CA ALA A 23 -14.87 1.48 -32.19
C ALA A 23 -14.98 2.88 -32.82
N VAL A 24 -15.53 2.95 -34.06
CA VAL A 24 -15.75 4.24 -34.74
C VAL A 24 -16.69 5.14 -33.94
N ALA A 25 -17.77 4.60 -33.38
CA ALA A 25 -18.72 5.38 -32.59
C ALA A 25 -18.13 5.98 -31.30
N HIS A 26 -17.09 5.36 -30.74
CA HIS A 26 -16.36 5.85 -29.56
C HIS A 26 -15.07 6.62 -29.91
N GLY A 27 -14.77 6.80 -31.20
CA GLY A 27 -13.55 7.48 -31.65
C GLY A 27 -12.28 6.65 -31.50
N GLU A 28 -12.42 5.32 -31.36
CA GLU A 28 -11.32 4.38 -31.23
C GLU A 28 -10.84 3.87 -32.60
N TYR A 29 -9.58 3.41 -32.67
CA TYR A 29 -9.04 2.83 -33.89
C TYR A 29 -9.66 1.45 -34.16
N PRO A 30 -10.33 1.25 -35.31
CA PRO A 30 -11.19 0.07 -35.53
C PRO A 30 -10.46 -1.16 -36.08
N TYR A 31 -9.17 -1.05 -36.42
CA TYR A 31 -8.37 -2.10 -37.06
C TYR A 31 -7.32 -2.67 -36.11
N PRO A 32 -6.67 -3.82 -36.40
CA PRO A 32 -5.51 -4.29 -35.65
C PRO A 32 -4.39 -3.26 -35.66
N LEU A 33 -3.74 -3.06 -34.50
CA LEU A 33 -2.60 -2.15 -34.39
C LEU A 33 -1.42 -2.64 -35.25
N VAL A 34 -0.56 -1.72 -35.69
CA VAL A 34 0.60 -2.04 -36.53
C VAL A 34 1.86 -1.83 -35.71
N LEU A 35 2.62 -2.91 -35.47
CA LEU A 35 3.83 -2.84 -34.65
C LEU A 35 4.90 -1.92 -35.27
N ASP A 36 5.05 -1.97 -36.61
CA ASP A 36 6.03 -1.12 -37.28
C ASP A 36 5.75 0.38 -37.10
N ASP A 37 4.47 0.77 -36.95
CA ASP A 37 4.08 2.15 -36.67
C ASP A 37 4.33 2.55 -35.22
N ILE A 38 4.32 1.58 -34.29
CA ILE A 38 4.55 1.79 -32.85
C ILE A 38 6.05 1.86 -32.55
N LEU A 39 6.87 1.02 -33.20
CA LEU A 39 8.30 0.94 -32.98
C LEU A 39 9.01 2.11 -33.65
N GLN A 40 9.75 2.88 -32.89
CA GLN A 40 10.81 3.74 -33.38
C GLN A 40 12.12 2.96 -33.38
N GLU A 41 12.97 3.09 -34.39
CA GLU A 41 14.25 2.35 -34.47
C GLU A 41 15.12 2.54 -33.23
N SER A 42 15.10 3.72 -32.62
CA SER A 42 15.82 4.04 -31.37
C SER A 42 15.22 3.39 -30.11
N ALA A 43 14.03 2.83 -30.18
CA ALA A 43 13.32 2.25 -29.04
C ALA A 43 13.58 0.74 -28.87
N VAL A 44 14.36 0.11 -29.74
CA VAL A 44 14.62 -1.34 -29.75
C VAL A 44 16.07 -1.62 -29.36
N ALA A 45 16.27 -2.37 -28.27
CA ALA A 45 17.58 -2.86 -27.84
C ALA A 45 17.97 -4.16 -28.53
N GLY A 46 17.00 -4.98 -28.96
CA GLY A 46 17.27 -6.26 -29.61
C GLY A 46 16.04 -7.13 -29.82
N TYR A 47 16.28 -8.35 -30.26
CA TYR A 47 15.26 -9.35 -30.49
C TYR A 47 15.68 -10.67 -29.83
N SER A 48 14.71 -11.42 -29.29
CA SER A 48 14.91 -12.73 -28.72
C SER A 48 13.90 -13.72 -29.27
N ASP A 49 14.36 -14.84 -29.81
CA ASP A 49 13.49 -15.91 -30.25
C ASP A 49 13.04 -16.75 -29.03
N LEU A 50 11.75 -16.73 -28.73
CA LEU A 50 11.15 -17.48 -27.61
C LEU A 50 10.67 -18.89 -28.05
N GLY A 51 10.73 -19.20 -29.35
CA GLY A 51 10.25 -20.46 -29.91
C GLY A 51 8.73 -20.58 -29.90
N LEU A 52 8.25 -21.82 -29.79
CA LEU A 52 6.81 -22.12 -29.79
C LEU A 52 6.21 -21.93 -28.39
N LEU A 53 5.22 -21.04 -28.30
CA LEU A 53 4.48 -20.75 -27.09
C LEU A 53 2.97 -20.93 -27.31
N ASN A 54 2.26 -21.28 -26.23
CA ASN A 54 0.80 -21.18 -26.18
C ASN A 54 0.41 -19.81 -25.61
N VAL A 55 0.14 -18.89 -26.50
CA VAL A 55 -0.15 -17.49 -26.17
C VAL A 55 -1.63 -17.32 -25.82
N PRO A 56 -2.00 -16.68 -24.71
CA PRO A 56 -3.39 -16.33 -24.42
C PRO A 56 -3.99 -15.49 -25.57
N ALA A 57 -5.14 -15.93 -26.08
CA ALA A 57 -5.75 -15.36 -27.29
C ALA A 57 -6.03 -13.85 -27.17
N GLY A 58 -6.38 -13.38 -25.97
CA GLY A 58 -6.65 -11.95 -25.71
C GLY A 58 -5.42 -11.03 -25.76
N LEU A 59 -4.20 -11.57 -25.82
CA LEU A 59 -2.97 -10.76 -25.93
C LEU A 59 -2.59 -10.41 -27.37
N PHE A 60 -3.26 -10.98 -28.36
CA PHE A 60 -3.09 -10.57 -29.76
C PHE A 60 -3.87 -9.30 -30.02
N ILE A 61 -3.16 -8.19 -30.31
CA ILE A 61 -3.76 -6.87 -30.52
C ILE A 61 -3.46 -6.26 -31.89
N GLY A 62 -2.52 -6.85 -32.65
CA GLY A 62 -2.08 -6.22 -33.86
C GLY A 62 -1.36 -7.13 -34.85
N THR A 63 -0.87 -6.51 -35.91
CA THR A 63 -0.05 -7.11 -36.97
C THR A 63 1.34 -6.47 -36.97
N LYS A 64 2.34 -7.21 -37.47
CA LYS A 64 3.71 -6.68 -37.62
C LYS A 64 3.75 -5.48 -38.57
N SER A 65 3.10 -5.58 -39.70
CA SER A 65 3.11 -4.55 -40.76
C SER A 65 1.72 -4.25 -41.30
N ALA A 66 1.55 -3.07 -41.92
CA ALA A 66 0.29 -2.52 -42.35
C ALA A 66 -0.41 -3.25 -43.54
N GLY A 67 0.24 -4.25 -44.14
CA GLY A 67 -0.28 -4.96 -45.29
C GLY A 67 -1.57 -5.73 -45.06
N ARG A 68 -2.75 -5.20 -45.39
CA ARG A 68 -4.09 -5.81 -45.29
C ARG A 68 -4.79 -5.68 -43.93
N THR A 69 -4.42 -4.75 -43.11
CA THR A 69 -5.12 -4.46 -41.83
C THR A 69 -6.62 -4.20 -42.04
N ALA A 70 -7.00 -3.50 -43.13
CA ALA A 70 -8.40 -3.18 -43.44
C ALA A 70 -9.31 -4.41 -43.76
N ALA A 71 -8.75 -5.61 -43.85
CA ALA A 71 -9.54 -6.83 -44.03
C ALA A 71 -10.09 -7.41 -42.72
N LEU A 72 -9.57 -6.94 -41.57
CA LEU A 72 -9.89 -7.41 -40.23
C LEU A 72 -10.26 -6.22 -39.34
N ALA A 73 -11.20 -6.41 -38.46
CA ALA A 73 -11.44 -5.51 -37.33
C ALA A 73 -10.38 -5.71 -36.24
N GLY A 74 -10.28 -4.78 -35.28
CA GLY A 74 -9.32 -4.86 -34.15
C GLY A 74 -9.40 -6.13 -33.30
N ASN A 75 -10.54 -6.81 -33.31
CA ASN A 75 -10.74 -8.13 -32.72
C ASN A 75 -10.38 -9.31 -33.66
N PHE A 76 -9.66 -9.05 -34.75
CA PHE A 76 -9.29 -9.99 -35.81
C PHE A 76 -10.46 -10.68 -36.55
N MET A 77 -11.68 -10.23 -36.37
CA MET A 77 -12.81 -10.74 -37.13
C MET A 77 -12.87 -10.11 -38.54
N PRO A 78 -13.35 -10.86 -39.58
CA PRO A 78 -13.41 -10.38 -40.94
C PRO A 78 -14.26 -9.11 -41.10
N LEU A 79 -13.86 -8.24 -42.06
CA LEU A 79 -14.63 -7.08 -42.53
C LEU A 79 -15.04 -7.20 -44.01
N LEU A 80 -14.42 -8.11 -44.76
CA LEU A 80 -14.67 -8.31 -46.18
C LEU A 80 -15.87 -9.23 -46.43
N GLU A 81 -16.66 -8.93 -47.44
CA GLU A 81 -17.86 -9.69 -47.76
C GLU A 81 -17.56 -11.11 -48.23
N GLN A 82 -18.57 -11.97 -48.13
CA GLN A 82 -18.56 -13.31 -48.69
C GLN A 82 -18.34 -13.27 -50.19
N GLY A 83 -17.53 -14.21 -50.76
CA GLY A 83 -17.14 -14.22 -52.14
C GLY A 83 -15.82 -13.52 -52.48
N SER A 84 -15.22 -12.81 -51.53
CA SER A 84 -13.87 -12.26 -51.64
C SER A 84 -12.80 -13.37 -51.59
N GLU A 85 -11.61 -13.12 -52.19
CA GLU A 85 -10.46 -14.03 -52.04
C GLU A 85 -10.10 -14.28 -50.57
N PHE A 86 -10.29 -13.25 -49.72
CA PHE A 86 -10.09 -13.38 -48.30
C PHE A 86 -11.05 -14.39 -47.65
N SER A 87 -12.36 -14.27 -47.95
CA SER A 87 -13.37 -15.17 -47.40
C SER A 87 -13.17 -16.61 -47.85
N ALA A 88 -12.81 -16.81 -49.13
CA ALA A 88 -12.55 -18.17 -49.67
C ALA A 88 -11.39 -18.85 -48.91
N LYS A 89 -10.28 -18.13 -48.66
CA LYS A 89 -9.14 -18.65 -47.88
C LYS A 89 -9.48 -18.85 -46.41
N TRP A 90 -10.27 -17.96 -45.79
CA TRP A 90 -10.71 -18.07 -44.42
C TRP A 90 -11.62 -19.28 -44.21
N VAL A 91 -12.61 -19.47 -45.09
CA VAL A 91 -13.52 -20.64 -45.07
C VAL A 91 -12.74 -21.94 -45.29
N SER A 92 -11.74 -21.98 -46.15
CA SER A 92 -10.88 -23.15 -46.33
C SER A 92 -10.10 -23.50 -45.08
N LEU A 93 -9.57 -22.51 -44.34
CA LEU A 93 -8.90 -22.71 -43.04
C LEU A 93 -9.88 -23.17 -41.96
N CYS A 94 -11.11 -22.63 -41.96
CA CYS A 94 -12.16 -23.07 -41.07
C CYS A 94 -12.57 -24.52 -41.33
N ASP A 95 -12.69 -24.91 -42.58
CA ASP A 95 -12.98 -26.28 -43.00
C ASP A 95 -11.86 -27.26 -42.56
N ALA A 96 -10.59 -26.83 -42.67
CA ALA A 96 -9.44 -27.57 -42.10
C ALA A 96 -9.51 -27.66 -40.56
N HIS A 97 -9.87 -26.59 -39.89
CA HIS A 97 -10.04 -26.57 -38.41
C HIS A 97 -11.10 -27.58 -37.93
N LEU A 98 -12.19 -27.70 -38.68
CA LEU A 98 -13.28 -28.65 -38.42
C LEU A 98 -12.98 -30.09 -38.85
N SER A 99 -11.87 -30.35 -39.53
CA SER A 99 -11.42 -31.68 -39.91
C SER A 99 -10.54 -32.33 -38.84
N GLU A 100 -10.25 -33.62 -38.97
CA GLU A 100 -9.31 -34.31 -38.10
C GLU A 100 -7.87 -33.78 -38.20
N GLU A 101 -7.54 -33.10 -39.29
CA GLU A 101 -6.20 -32.52 -39.49
C GLU A 101 -5.96 -31.27 -38.60
N GLY A 102 -7.00 -30.45 -38.38
CA GLY A 102 -6.90 -29.21 -37.62
C GLY A 102 -6.04 -28.15 -38.34
N ILE A 103 -5.80 -27.03 -37.67
CA ILE A 103 -4.80 -26.03 -38.06
C ILE A 103 -3.47 -26.40 -37.39
N ARG A 104 -2.50 -26.90 -38.18
CA ARG A 104 -1.22 -27.40 -37.67
C ARG A 104 -0.11 -26.36 -37.61
N ASP A 105 -0.10 -25.42 -38.58
CA ASP A 105 0.97 -24.42 -38.64
C ASP A 105 0.83 -23.37 -37.54
N PRO A 106 1.87 -23.12 -36.75
CA PRO A 106 1.83 -22.08 -35.73
C PRO A 106 1.66 -20.69 -36.39
N ILE A 107 1.22 -19.74 -35.57
CA ILE A 107 1.19 -18.32 -36.00
C ILE A 107 2.59 -17.75 -35.79
N GLU A 108 3.11 -17.03 -36.78
CA GLU A 108 4.36 -16.27 -36.62
C GLU A 108 4.01 -14.90 -36.06
N CYS A 109 4.59 -14.50 -34.93
CA CYS A 109 4.30 -13.21 -34.31
C CYS A 109 5.48 -12.59 -33.58
N TYR A 110 5.38 -11.29 -33.39
CA TYR A 110 6.25 -10.51 -32.51
C TYR A 110 5.56 -10.24 -31.18
N GLU A 111 6.30 -10.27 -30.11
CA GLU A 111 5.86 -9.82 -28.79
C GLU A 111 6.57 -8.50 -28.45
N TYR A 112 5.79 -7.48 -28.03
CA TYR A 112 6.31 -6.19 -27.58
C TYR A 112 5.45 -5.67 -26.41
N LEU A 113 6.09 -5.37 -25.30
CA LEU A 113 5.46 -4.91 -24.05
C LEU A 113 4.30 -5.82 -23.59
N GLY A 114 4.49 -7.14 -23.70
CA GLY A 114 3.49 -8.14 -23.29
C GLY A 114 2.32 -8.34 -24.26
N ARG A 115 2.34 -7.70 -25.43
CA ARG A 115 1.31 -7.80 -26.49
C ARG A 115 1.88 -8.46 -27.73
N PHE A 116 1.00 -9.14 -28.49
CA PHE A 116 1.40 -9.94 -29.65
C PHE A 116 0.88 -9.36 -30.94
N TYR A 117 1.76 -9.32 -31.95
CA TYR A 117 1.54 -8.74 -33.28
C TYR A 117 1.84 -9.79 -34.33
N VAL A 118 0.83 -10.20 -35.07
CA VAL A 118 0.94 -11.27 -36.06
C VAL A 118 1.76 -10.84 -37.27
N GLN A 119 2.79 -11.59 -37.58
CA GLN A 119 3.52 -11.45 -38.85
C GLN A 119 2.89 -12.29 -39.93
N GLU A 120 2.64 -13.57 -39.64
CA GLU A 120 1.98 -14.49 -40.54
C GLU A 120 0.94 -15.35 -39.82
N GLY A 121 -0.21 -15.58 -40.48
CA GLY A 121 -1.29 -16.39 -39.91
C GLY A 121 -2.50 -15.60 -39.43
N ASN A 122 -2.69 -14.35 -39.80
CA ASN A 122 -3.84 -13.52 -39.43
C ASN A 122 -5.20 -14.21 -39.63
N LYS A 123 -5.37 -14.97 -40.75
CA LYS A 123 -6.61 -15.73 -40.98
C LYS A 123 -6.73 -16.94 -40.09
N ARG A 124 -5.60 -17.62 -39.78
CA ARG A 124 -5.55 -18.73 -38.80
C ARG A 124 -5.98 -18.22 -37.41
N LEU A 125 -5.40 -17.12 -36.99
CA LEU A 125 -5.81 -16.46 -35.75
C LEU A 125 -7.30 -16.11 -35.72
N SER A 126 -7.78 -15.49 -36.80
CA SER A 126 -9.20 -15.12 -36.98
C SER A 126 -10.14 -16.32 -36.83
N VAL A 127 -9.81 -17.46 -37.46
CA VAL A 127 -10.58 -18.70 -37.32
C VAL A 127 -10.57 -19.18 -35.88
N LEU A 128 -9.40 -19.29 -35.24
CA LEU A 128 -9.28 -19.77 -33.85
C LEU A 128 -10.05 -18.88 -32.86
N LEU A 129 -9.95 -17.56 -33.01
CA LEU A 129 -10.70 -16.61 -32.19
C LEU A 129 -12.22 -16.68 -32.43
N SER A 130 -12.67 -17.01 -33.65
CA SER A 130 -14.11 -17.18 -33.93
C SER A 130 -14.72 -18.37 -33.20
N TYR A 131 -13.90 -19.35 -32.80
CA TYR A 131 -14.27 -20.50 -31.96
C TYR A 131 -13.91 -20.30 -30.47
N LEU A 132 -13.61 -19.07 -30.07
CA LEU A 132 -13.28 -18.69 -28.69
C LEU A 132 -12.11 -19.49 -28.10
N ALA A 133 -11.10 -19.82 -28.92
CA ALA A 133 -9.90 -20.49 -28.46
C ALA A 133 -9.26 -19.69 -27.30
N PRO A 134 -9.02 -20.29 -26.12
CA PRO A 134 -8.45 -19.58 -24.98
C PRO A 134 -6.96 -19.26 -25.18
N THR A 135 -6.26 -20.11 -25.93
CA THR A 135 -4.83 -19.95 -26.27
C THR A 135 -4.59 -20.29 -27.74
N VAL A 136 -3.53 -19.75 -28.29
CA VAL A 136 -3.11 -19.96 -29.67
C VAL A 136 -1.62 -20.34 -29.69
N THR A 137 -1.26 -21.44 -30.37
CA THR A 137 0.13 -21.81 -30.58
C THR A 137 0.79 -20.87 -31.57
N ALA A 138 1.84 -20.20 -31.16
CA ALA A 138 2.58 -19.25 -31.97
C ALA A 138 4.10 -19.43 -31.80
N HIS A 139 4.84 -19.19 -32.88
CA HIS A 139 6.28 -18.95 -32.82
C HIS A 139 6.50 -17.45 -32.55
N VAL A 140 7.20 -17.14 -31.49
CA VAL A 140 7.25 -15.79 -30.91
C VAL A 140 8.66 -15.23 -30.97
N ILE A 141 8.81 -14.06 -31.58
CA ILE A 141 10.01 -13.24 -31.50
C ILE A 141 9.73 -12.06 -30.58
N ARG A 142 10.42 -11.98 -29.45
CA ARG A 142 10.32 -10.86 -28.52
C ARG A 142 11.11 -9.67 -29.04
N VAL A 143 10.50 -8.50 -29.05
CA VAL A 143 11.15 -7.21 -29.26
C VAL A 143 11.50 -6.63 -27.88
N ILE A 144 12.79 -6.43 -27.62
CA ILE A 144 13.29 -5.89 -26.36
C ILE A 144 13.36 -4.37 -26.51
N PRO A 145 12.56 -3.57 -25.77
CA PRO A 145 12.66 -2.12 -25.81
C PRO A 145 14.00 -1.65 -25.25
N SER A 146 14.52 -0.52 -25.73
CA SER A 146 15.65 0.13 -25.09
C SER A 146 15.24 0.61 -23.69
N TRP A 147 16.15 0.44 -22.72
CA TRP A 147 15.92 0.91 -21.36
C TRP A 147 15.63 2.42 -21.33
N SER A 148 14.63 2.84 -20.62
CA SER A 148 14.24 4.24 -20.45
C SER A 148 13.56 4.46 -19.10
N GLU A 149 13.39 5.73 -18.72
CA GLU A 149 12.62 6.13 -17.52
C GLU A 149 11.10 5.97 -17.72
N ASP A 150 10.67 5.50 -18.87
CA ASP A 150 9.26 5.22 -19.15
C ASP A 150 8.75 4.09 -18.25
N HIS A 151 7.62 4.35 -17.59
CA HIS A 151 7.02 3.44 -16.62
C HIS A 151 6.70 2.06 -17.22
N ASP A 152 6.14 2.04 -18.44
CA ASP A 152 5.71 0.80 -19.08
C ASP A 152 6.91 -0.04 -19.52
N VAL A 153 8.00 0.62 -19.94
CA VAL A 153 9.26 -0.05 -20.25
C VAL A 153 9.86 -0.68 -19.00
N GLN A 154 9.94 0.07 -17.89
CA GLN A 154 10.48 -0.45 -16.63
C GLN A 154 9.64 -1.62 -16.08
N LEU A 155 8.32 -1.50 -16.13
CA LEU A 155 7.40 -2.56 -15.72
C LEU A 155 7.54 -3.80 -16.61
N TYR A 156 7.79 -3.61 -17.91
CA TYR A 156 8.03 -4.70 -18.84
C TYR A 156 9.35 -5.44 -18.56
N TYR A 157 10.40 -4.75 -18.15
CA TYR A 157 11.64 -5.40 -17.70
C TYR A 157 11.42 -6.27 -16.46
N GLU A 158 10.62 -5.81 -15.50
CA GLU A 158 10.21 -6.64 -14.36
C GLU A 158 9.39 -7.87 -14.81
N PHE A 159 8.49 -7.70 -15.78
CA PHE A 159 7.76 -8.81 -16.39
C PHE A 159 8.71 -9.81 -17.05
N MET A 160 9.70 -9.36 -17.83
CA MET A 160 10.66 -10.28 -18.46
C MET A 160 11.43 -11.12 -17.43
N GLN A 161 11.84 -10.50 -16.32
CA GLN A 161 12.47 -11.22 -15.21
C GLN A 161 11.50 -12.24 -14.60
N PHE A 162 10.28 -11.85 -14.29
CA PHE A 162 9.25 -12.76 -13.77
C PHE A 162 8.94 -13.89 -14.76
N TYR A 163 8.83 -13.59 -16.06
CA TYR A 163 8.61 -14.58 -17.10
C TYR A 163 9.74 -15.60 -17.18
N SER A 164 11.01 -15.18 -17.02
CA SER A 164 12.15 -16.10 -17.03
C SER A 164 12.09 -17.13 -15.90
N LEU A 165 11.47 -16.77 -14.77
CA LEU A 165 11.29 -17.66 -13.63
C LEU A 165 10.00 -18.49 -13.73
N SER A 166 8.90 -17.86 -14.09
CA SER A 166 7.56 -18.47 -14.05
C SER A 166 7.12 -19.11 -15.37
N GLY A 167 7.58 -18.59 -16.52
CA GLY A 167 7.09 -18.97 -17.86
C GLY A 167 5.63 -18.57 -18.13
N LEU A 168 5.04 -17.65 -17.34
CA LEU A 168 3.63 -17.28 -17.40
C LEU A 168 3.43 -15.97 -18.14
N TYR A 169 2.51 -15.95 -19.12
CA TYR A 169 1.91 -14.77 -19.72
C TYR A 169 0.53 -14.48 -19.13
N GLY A 170 0.06 -13.24 -19.34
CA GLY A 170 -1.29 -12.82 -18.93
C GLY A 170 -1.40 -12.47 -17.44
N ILE A 171 -0.27 -12.30 -16.76
CA ILE A 171 -0.19 -11.71 -15.43
C ILE A 171 0.25 -10.26 -15.62
N GLU A 172 -0.68 -9.33 -15.47
CA GLU A 172 -0.44 -7.91 -15.76
C GLU A 172 -0.60 -7.07 -14.49
N PHE A 173 0.30 -6.14 -14.29
CA PHE A 173 0.27 -5.17 -13.20
C PHE A 173 0.42 -3.75 -13.74
N HIS A 174 -0.13 -2.76 -13.02
CA HIS A 174 0.10 -1.34 -13.30
C HIS A 174 1.23 -0.75 -12.44
N HIS A 175 1.68 -1.46 -11.40
CA HIS A 175 2.63 -0.93 -10.43
C HIS A 175 3.91 -1.76 -10.42
N ARG A 176 5.04 -1.09 -10.47
CA ARG A 176 6.37 -1.70 -10.37
C ARG A 176 6.53 -2.48 -9.05
N GLY A 177 7.36 -3.52 -9.07
CA GLY A 177 7.62 -4.42 -7.94
C GLY A 177 6.49 -5.40 -7.63
N SER A 178 5.39 -5.37 -8.38
CA SER A 178 4.25 -6.25 -8.15
C SER A 178 4.55 -7.70 -8.51
N TYR A 179 5.39 -7.96 -9.49
CA TYR A 179 5.85 -9.30 -9.85
C TYR A 179 6.65 -9.96 -8.72
N ALA A 180 7.60 -9.24 -8.13
CA ALA A 180 8.37 -9.73 -6.99
C ALA A 180 7.47 -9.96 -5.75
N LYS A 181 6.51 -9.08 -5.51
CA LYS A 181 5.51 -9.24 -4.44
C LYS A 181 4.64 -10.47 -4.65
N LEU A 182 4.24 -10.77 -5.89
CA LEU A 182 3.47 -11.98 -6.19
C LEU A 182 4.29 -13.23 -5.87
N GLN A 183 5.56 -13.28 -6.30
CA GLN A 183 6.45 -14.41 -6.02
C GLN A 183 6.60 -14.63 -4.51
N ALA A 184 6.90 -13.58 -3.76
CA ALA A 184 7.02 -13.63 -2.30
C ALA A 184 5.70 -14.02 -1.61
N ALA A 185 4.54 -13.50 -2.06
CA ALA A 185 3.24 -13.84 -1.50
C ALA A 185 2.81 -15.29 -1.73
N LEU A 186 3.37 -15.93 -2.76
CA LEU A 186 3.21 -17.36 -3.02
C LEU A 186 4.21 -18.23 -2.23
N GLY A 187 5.12 -17.63 -1.47
CA GLY A 187 6.14 -18.30 -0.66
C GLY A 187 7.38 -18.71 -1.44
N PHE A 188 7.63 -18.12 -2.61
CA PHE A 188 8.81 -18.41 -3.42
C PHE A 188 9.94 -17.42 -3.14
N ASP A 189 11.17 -17.94 -3.16
CA ASP A 189 12.36 -17.11 -3.14
C ASP A 189 12.48 -16.25 -4.42
N PRO A 190 13.19 -15.10 -4.38
CA PRO A 190 13.28 -14.19 -5.53
C PRO A 190 13.81 -14.83 -6.81
N GLU A 191 14.68 -15.84 -6.71
CA GLU A 191 15.29 -16.54 -7.84
C GLU A 191 14.64 -17.92 -8.12
N HIS A 192 13.55 -18.26 -7.44
CA HIS A 192 12.89 -19.55 -7.63
C HIS A 192 12.34 -19.69 -9.03
N VAL A 193 12.82 -20.71 -9.74
CA VAL A 193 12.29 -21.11 -11.06
C VAL A 193 11.12 -22.06 -10.86
N TRP A 194 9.96 -21.67 -11.36
CA TRP A 194 8.72 -22.42 -11.17
C TRP A 194 8.74 -23.77 -11.88
N THR A 195 8.41 -24.81 -11.17
CA THR A 195 8.18 -26.13 -11.75
C THR A 195 6.91 -26.16 -12.60
N GLU A 196 6.78 -27.14 -13.48
CA GLU A 196 5.56 -27.30 -14.28
C GLU A 196 4.31 -27.54 -13.42
N ALA A 197 4.47 -28.23 -12.28
CA ALA A 197 3.39 -28.46 -11.33
C ALA A 197 2.91 -27.14 -10.67
N GLU A 198 3.83 -26.27 -10.27
CA GLU A 198 3.52 -24.95 -9.71
C GLU A 198 2.83 -24.05 -10.72
N ARG A 199 3.35 -24.01 -11.96
CA ARG A 199 2.73 -23.27 -13.07
C ARG A 199 1.29 -23.72 -13.33
N ARG A 200 1.05 -25.03 -13.44
CA ARG A 200 -0.31 -25.56 -13.65
C ARG A 200 -1.22 -25.25 -12.47
N SER A 201 -0.72 -25.44 -11.26
CA SER A 201 -1.46 -25.15 -10.02
C SER A 201 -1.85 -23.68 -9.92
N PHE A 202 -0.91 -22.79 -10.21
CA PHE A 202 -1.16 -21.34 -10.23
C PHE A 202 -2.16 -20.96 -11.34
N SER A 203 -1.94 -21.42 -12.56
CA SER A 203 -2.82 -21.11 -13.70
C SER A 203 -4.27 -21.52 -13.45
N ALA A 204 -4.48 -22.71 -12.86
CA ALA A 204 -5.82 -23.18 -12.52
C ALA A 204 -6.48 -22.32 -11.42
N GLY A 205 -5.75 -22.02 -10.33
CA GLY A 205 -6.25 -21.18 -9.26
C GLY A 205 -6.50 -19.73 -9.71
N PHE A 206 -5.59 -19.17 -10.52
CA PHE A 206 -5.74 -17.82 -11.05
C PHE A 206 -6.91 -17.71 -12.04
N SER A 207 -7.16 -18.74 -12.86
CA SER A 207 -8.34 -18.79 -13.72
C SER A 207 -9.62 -18.79 -12.91
N HIS A 208 -9.70 -19.64 -11.87
CA HIS A 208 -10.85 -19.67 -10.96
C HIS A 208 -11.09 -18.33 -10.24
N PHE A 209 -10.00 -17.68 -9.81
CA PHE A 209 -10.06 -16.36 -9.19
C PHE A 209 -10.57 -15.29 -10.18
N ARG A 210 -10.08 -15.31 -11.41
CA ARG A 210 -10.51 -14.39 -12.47
C ARG A 210 -11.98 -14.56 -12.81
N ASP A 211 -12.49 -15.79 -12.87
CA ASP A 211 -13.91 -16.07 -13.09
C ASP A 211 -14.79 -15.49 -11.98
N ALA A 212 -14.30 -15.51 -10.72
CA ALA A 212 -15.00 -14.87 -9.61
C ALA A 212 -15.02 -13.33 -9.69
N LEU A 213 -14.06 -12.72 -10.41
CA LEU A 213 -13.99 -11.28 -10.64
C LEU A 213 -14.89 -10.79 -11.79
N GLU A 214 -15.39 -11.66 -12.65
CA GLU A 214 -16.17 -11.30 -13.86
C GLU A 214 -17.35 -10.35 -13.57
N LYS A 215 -17.98 -10.48 -12.42
CA LYS A 215 -19.09 -9.61 -11.99
C LYS A 215 -18.66 -8.16 -11.74
N ARG A 216 -17.35 -7.88 -11.69
CA ARG A 216 -16.75 -6.57 -11.36
C ARG A 216 -16.05 -5.93 -12.55
N ARG A 217 -16.36 -6.35 -13.76
CA ARG A 217 -15.83 -5.80 -15.03
C ARG A 217 -15.84 -4.28 -15.14
N PRO A 218 -16.80 -3.52 -14.56
CA PRO A 218 -16.77 -2.06 -14.66
C PRO A 218 -15.53 -1.41 -14.04
N ASP A 219 -14.83 -2.12 -13.13
CA ASP A 219 -13.62 -1.62 -12.47
C ASP A 219 -12.32 -2.18 -13.12
N ALA A 220 -12.43 -2.97 -14.19
CA ALA A 220 -11.30 -3.67 -14.83
C ALA A 220 -10.23 -2.73 -15.41
N ASP A 221 -10.61 -1.51 -15.81
CA ASP A 221 -9.68 -0.51 -16.31
C ASP A 221 -8.80 0.09 -15.20
N ARG A 222 -9.19 -0.09 -13.94
CA ARG A 222 -8.50 0.45 -12.77
C ARG A 222 -7.65 -0.58 -12.05
N ILE A 223 -8.04 -1.86 -12.12
CA ILE A 223 -7.41 -2.95 -11.35
C ILE A 223 -7.34 -4.21 -12.19
N THR A 224 -6.14 -4.71 -12.39
CA THR A 224 -5.95 -5.99 -13.06
C THR A 224 -6.34 -7.16 -12.14
N PRO A 225 -6.70 -8.33 -12.70
CA PRO A 225 -6.91 -9.54 -11.89
C PRO A 225 -5.70 -9.93 -11.03
N ALA A 226 -4.48 -9.63 -11.48
CA ALA A 226 -3.27 -9.92 -10.73
C ALA A 226 -3.09 -8.96 -9.53
N GLU A 227 -3.46 -7.70 -9.65
CA GLU A 227 -3.49 -6.74 -8.53
C GLU A 227 -4.54 -7.12 -7.50
N ALA A 228 -5.73 -7.53 -7.95
CA ALA A 228 -6.75 -8.07 -7.06
C ALA A 228 -6.27 -9.34 -6.34
N LEU A 229 -5.53 -10.23 -7.03
CA LEU A 229 -4.92 -11.40 -6.42
C LEU A 229 -3.86 -11.02 -5.37
N LEU A 230 -3.00 -10.05 -5.65
CA LEU A 230 -2.05 -9.56 -4.64
C LEU A 230 -2.75 -9.05 -3.37
N SER A 231 -3.85 -8.33 -3.53
CA SER A 231 -4.65 -7.85 -2.39
C SER A 231 -5.30 -9.01 -1.64
N TRP A 232 -5.77 -10.03 -2.35
CA TRP A 232 -6.27 -11.28 -1.76
C TRP A 232 -5.18 -11.99 -0.94
N LEU A 233 -3.99 -12.15 -1.50
CA LEU A 233 -2.87 -12.85 -0.86
C LEU A 233 -2.32 -12.15 0.39
N GLN A 234 -2.67 -10.89 0.62
CA GLN A 234 -2.37 -10.20 1.87
C GLN A 234 -3.30 -10.59 3.02
N VAL A 235 -4.41 -11.27 2.74
CA VAL A 235 -5.46 -11.61 3.73
C VAL A 235 -5.67 -13.13 3.78
N PHE A 236 -5.67 -13.77 2.63
CA PHE A 236 -5.93 -15.19 2.43
C PHE A 236 -4.76 -15.87 1.73
N SER A 237 -4.67 -17.19 1.84
CA SER A 237 -3.67 -17.97 1.10
C SER A 237 -4.11 -18.24 -0.34
N PHE A 238 -3.16 -18.65 -1.18
CA PHE A 238 -3.48 -19.11 -2.53
C PHE A 238 -4.27 -20.44 -2.52
N SER A 239 -4.06 -21.30 -1.50
CA SER A 239 -4.84 -22.53 -1.33
C SER A 239 -6.32 -22.25 -1.09
N ASP A 240 -6.67 -21.19 -0.34
CA ASP A 240 -8.08 -20.81 -0.12
C ASP A 240 -8.85 -20.62 -1.44
N ILE A 241 -8.19 -20.15 -2.50
CA ILE A 241 -8.82 -19.97 -3.82
C ILE A 241 -9.27 -21.32 -4.40
N LYS A 242 -8.50 -22.38 -4.18
CA LYS A 242 -8.78 -23.71 -4.73
C LYS A 242 -9.82 -24.47 -3.90
N ASP A 243 -9.87 -24.20 -2.59
CA ASP A 243 -10.75 -24.88 -1.66
C ASP A 243 -12.16 -24.31 -1.64
N LEU A 244 -12.34 -23.07 -2.12
CA LEU A 244 -13.62 -22.38 -2.16
C LEU A 244 -14.36 -22.64 -3.48
N THR A 245 -15.68 -22.78 -3.38
CA THR A 245 -16.55 -22.75 -4.56
C THR A 245 -16.61 -21.34 -5.17
N LEU A 246 -16.95 -21.22 -6.44
CA LEU A 246 -17.06 -19.92 -7.13
C LEU A 246 -17.98 -18.92 -6.41
N PRO A 247 -19.18 -19.30 -5.88
CA PRO A 247 -20.02 -18.40 -5.10
C PRO A 247 -19.37 -17.94 -3.79
N GLU A 248 -18.69 -18.83 -3.08
CA GLU A 248 -17.99 -18.50 -1.83
C GLU A 248 -16.82 -17.56 -2.06
N LEU A 249 -16.00 -17.85 -3.08
CA LEU A 249 -14.90 -17.00 -3.51
C LEU A 249 -15.42 -15.60 -3.90
N SER A 250 -16.49 -15.54 -4.71
CA SER A 250 -17.11 -14.28 -5.10
C SER A 250 -17.64 -13.50 -3.89
N LYS A 251 -18.25 -14.17 -2.90
CA LYS A 251 -18.72 -13.53 -1.66
C LYS A 251 -17.58 -12.95 -0.83
N ARG A 252 -16.45 -13.66 -0.70
CA ARG A 252 -15.27 -13.13 -0.01
C ARG A 252 -14.65 -11.95 -0.76
N LEU A 253 -14.62 -12.01 -2.09
CA LEU A 253 -14.20 -10.90 -2.93
C LEU A 253 -15.12 -9.68 -2.78
N ASP A 254 -16.46 -9.86 -2.64
CA ASP A 254 -17.39 -8.75 -2.34
C ASP A 254 -17.01 -8.00 -1.07
N THR A 255 -16.51 -8.75 -0.08
CA THR A 255 -16.07 -8.19 1.19
C THR A 255 -14.74 -7.43 1.07
N LEU A 256 -13.79 -7.98 0.30
CA LEU A 256 -12.45 -7.43 0.13
C LEU A 256 -12.40 -6.32 -0.93
N TRP A 257 -13.42 -6.21 -1.78
CA TRP A 257 -13.41 -5.32 -2.94
C TRP A 257 -13.18 -3.83 -2.61
N PRO A 258 -13.77 -3.26 -1.54
CA PRO A 258 -13.45 -1.90 -1.14
C PRO A 258 -11.97 -1.69 -0.81
N ASP A 259 -11.31 -2.68 -0.18
CA ASP A 259 -9.88 -2.63 0.12
C ASP A 259 -9.03 -2.73 -1.16
N ILE A 260 -9.44 -3.58 -2.11
CA ILE A 260 -8.78 -3.72 -3.40
C ILE A 260 -8.81 -2.38 -4.16
N LEU A 261 -9.98 -1.73 -4.22
CA LEU A 261 -10.13 -0.41 -4.84
C LEU A 261 -9.32 0.67 -4.11
N ALA A 262 -9.29 0.65 -2.79
CA ALA A 262 -8.54 1.60 -1.99
C ALA A 262 -7.01 1.48 -2.17
N GLN A 263 -6.51 0.29 -2.47
CA GLN A 263 -5.08 0.07 -2.71
C GLN A 263 -4.60 0.58 -4.08
N SER A 264 -5.50 0.64 -5.07
CA SER A 264 -5.18 1.19 -6.39
C SER A 264 -5.13 2.72 -6.41
N ASP A 265 -5.71 3.37 -5.38
CA ASP A 265 -5.84 4.83 -5.33
C ASP A 265 -5.56 5.35 -3.91
N ASN A 266 -4.40 6.00 -3.71
CA ASN A 266 -4.06 6.63 -2.43
C ASN A 266 -5.08 7.68 -1.97
N SER A 267 -5.93 8.19 -2.87
CA SER A 267 -7.04 9.10 -2.53
C SER A 267 -8.14 8.44 -1.68
N ALA A 268 -8.13 7.11 -1.58
CA ALA A 268 -9.05 6.36 -0.73
C ALA A 268 -8.70 6.41 0.77
N ILE A 269 -7.46 6.80 1.13
CA ILE A 269 -7.07 7.01 2.52
C ILE A 269 -7.66 8.34 2.99
N GLU A 270 -8.37 8.31 4.10
CA GLU A 270 -8.86 9.50 4.77
C GLU A 270 -8.14 9.69 6.10
N LEU A 271 -7.29 10.71 6.18
CA LEU A 271 -6.65 11.12 7.42
C LEU A 271 -7.62 11.98 8.24
N SER A 272 -8.18 11.38 9.29
CA SER A 272 -8.96 12.12 10.29
C SER A 272 -8.00 12.79 11.27
N THR A 273 -7.83 14.09 11.16
CA THR A 273 -6.88 14.87 11.98
C THR A 273 -7.49 15.40 13.27
N GLU A 274 -8.83 15.32 13.39
CA GLU A 274 -9.57 15.76 14.58
C GLU A 274 -10.70 14.77 14.90
N PRO A 275 -11.12 14.67 16.17
CA PRO A 275 -12.29 13.87 16.53
C PRO A 275 -13.54 14.40 15.85
N THR A 276 -14.33 13.50 15.25
CA THR A 276 -15.60 13.86 14.64
C THR A 276 -16.61 14.24 15.72
N GLU A 277 -16.91 15.52 15.86
CA GLU A 277 -18.01 15.96 16.70
C GLU A 277 -19.34 15.75 15.98
N LYS A 278 -20.40 15.52 16.76
CA LYS A 278 -21.75 15.27 16.27
C LYS A 278 -22.25 16.47 15.48
N GLU A 279 -22.41 16.37 14.15
CA GLU A 279 -23.26 17.32 13.44
C GLU A 279 -24.68 17.22 13.98
N LYS A 280 -25.14 18.28 14.63
CA LYS A 280 -26.52 18.43 15.09
C LYS A 280 -27.44 18.70 13.90
N GLY A 281 -27.58 17.74 13.00
CA GLY A 281 -28.59 17.77 11.94
C GLY A 281 -29.96 17.41 12.50
N VAL A 282 -30.94 18.27 12.30
CA VAL A 282 -32.34 18.06 12.72
C VAL A 282 -32.97 16.79 12.11
N LEU A 283 -32.42 16.24 11.05
CA LEU A 283 -32.84 15.02 10.37
C LEU A 283 -32.36 13.70 11.03
N SER A 284 -31.36 13.72 11.92
CA SER A 284 -30.87 12.51 12.60
C SER A 284 -31.84 11.94 13.65
N LYS A 285 -32.85 12.69 14.02
CA LYS A 285 -33.90 12.25 14.97
C LYS A 285 -34.93 11.26 14.38
N ILE A 286 -34.95 11.05 13.07
CA ILE A 286 -35.98 10.23 12.39
C ILE A 286 -35.45 8.85 12.01
N ILE A 287 -34.15 8.64 11.93
CA ILE A 287 -33.54 7.32 11.70
C ILE A 287 -32.90 6.87 13.02
N SER A 288 -33.69 6.28 13.90
CA SER A 288 -33.21 5.57 15.08
C SER A 288 -32.54 4.27 14.65
N ILE A 289 -31.30 4.36 14.14
CA ILE A 289 -30.40 3.22 14.21
C ILE A 289 -30.16 3.02 15.71
N ALA A 290 -30.51 1.88 16.24
CA ALA A 290 -30.31 1.54 17.64
C ALA A 290 -28.81 1.66 17.94
N HIS A 291 -28.43 2.68 18.70
CA HIS A 291 -27.06 2.82 19.20
C HIS A 291 -26.90 1.85 20.37
N PRO A 292 -25.79 1.16 20.50
CA PRO A 292 -25.59 0.27 21.63
C PRO A 292 -25.55 1.09 22.93
N ASP A 293 -26.28 0.62 23.95
CA ASP A 293 -26.20 1.19 25.31
C ASP A 293 -25.01 0.63 26.09
N HIS A 294 -24.46 -0.48 25.59
CA HIS A 294 -23.30 -1.18 26.16
C HIS A 294 -22.40 -1.71 25.01
N LEU A 295 -21.10 -1.80 25.26
CA LEU A 295 -20.13 -2.27 24.27
C LEU A 295 -19.12 -3.22 24.93
N ASN A 296 -18.95 -4.41 24.36
CA ASN A 296 -17.89 -5.35 24.73
C ASN A 296 -16.60 -5.03 23.96
N ILE A 297 -15.55 -4.67 24.65
CA ILE A 297 -14.29 -4.19 24.08
C ILE A 297 -13.18 -5.18 24.40
N ALA A 298 -12.38 -5.54 23.40
CA ALA A 298 -11.16 -6.30 23.58
C ALA A 298 -9.93 -5.44 23.27
N PHE A 299 -8.90 -5.56 24.13
CA PHE A 299 -7.56 -5.05 23.86
C PHE A 299 -6.62 -6.22 23.60
N ILE A 300 -5.96 -6.21 22.46
CA ILE A 300 -4.97 -7.23 22.09
C ILE A 300 -3.58 -6.61 22.25
N TYR A 301 -2.76 -7.20 23.10
CA TYR A 301 -1.38 -6.80 23.33
C TYR A 301 -0.43 -7.84 22.73
N ASP A 302 0.77 -7.42 22.34
CA ASP A 302 1.83 -8.31 21.87
C ASP A 302 2.57 -8.99 23.02
N VAL A 303 2.77 -8.26 24.12
CA VAL A 303 3.39 -8.74 25.36
C VAL A 303 2.60 -8.23 26.57
N ALA A 304 2.92 -8.77 27.76
CA ALA A 304 2.34 -8.27 29.00
C ALA A 304 2.76 -6.80 29.27
N PRO A 305 1.89 -5.98 29.88
CA PRO A 305 2.17 -4.56 30.12
C PRO A 305 3.47 -4.30 30.88
N GLU A 306 3.85 -5.19 31.79
CA GLU A 306 5.08 -5.09 32.60
C GLU A 306 6.35 -5.25 31.75
N GLY A 307 6.24 -5.85 30.56
CA GLY A 307 7.36 -6.12 29.64
C GLY A 307 7.64 -5.02 28.65
N SER A 308 6.74 -4.03 28.51
CA SER A 308 6.85 -2.98 27.47
C SER A 308 6.23 -1.67 27.91
N THR A 309 7.01 -0.58 27.86
CA THR A 309 6.49 0.78 28.13
C THR A 309 5.41 1.19 27.13
N TRP A 310 5.47 0.69 25.91
CA TRP A 310 4.45 0.87 24.89
C TRP A 310 3.13 0.23 25.28
N VAL A 311 3.15 -1.05 25.63
CA VAL A 311 1.95 -1.78 26.06
C VAL A 311 1.40 -1.21 27.37
N GLN A 312 2.28 -0.84 28.30
CA GLN A 312 1.87 -0.19 29.55
C GLN A 312 1.10 1.11 29.28
N ALA A 313 1.54 1.92 28.31
CA ALA A 313 0.82 3.14 27.95
C ALA A 313 -0.59 2.87 27.38
N HIS A 314 -0.72 1.81 26.58
CA HIS A 314 -2.03 1.37 26.07
C HIS A 314 -2.92 0.80 27.19
N ASP A 315 -2.35 0.06 28.15
CA ASP A 315 -3.08 -0.49 29.29
C ASP A 315 -3.53 0.61 30.27
N ASP A 316 -2.71 1.62 30.49
CA ASP A 316 -3.12 2.83 31.24
C ASP A 316 -4.30 3.52 30.55
N GLY A 317 -4.27 3.60 29.22
CA GLY A 317 -5.36 4.13 28.40
C GLY A 317 -6.63 3.28 28.51
N ARG A 318 -6.51 1.96 28.52
CA ARG A 318 -7.63 1.03 28.76
C ARG A 318 -8.25 1.26 30.13
N LYS A 319 -7.44 1.32 31.19
CA LYS A 319 -7.90 1.58 32.57
C LYS A 319 -8.61 2.94 32.69
N TYR A 320 -8.09 3.95 31.99
CA TYR A 320 -8.76 5.26 31.91
C TYR A 320 -10.14 5.13 31.24
N LEU A 321 -10.24 4.41 30.11
CA LEU A 321 -11.49 4.19 29.40
C LEU A 321 -12.54 3.51 30.30
N GLU A 322 -12.17 2.43 30.99
CA GLU A 322 -13.06 1.74 31.92
C GLU A 322 -13.57 2.66 33.04
N LYS A 323 -12.68 3.48 33.59
CA LYS A 323 -13.05 4.44 34.63
C LYS A 323 -14.01 5.52 34.12
N GLN A 324 -13.84 6.02 32.88
CA GLN A 324 -14.65 7.09 32.31
C GLN A 324 -16.03 6.62 31.86
N LEU A 325 -16.16 5.41 31.36
CA LEU A 325 -17.39 4.88 30.78
C LEU A 325 -18.16 3.92 31.72
N GLY A 326 -17.49 3.41 32.75
CA GLY A 326 -18.12 2.59 33.80
C GLY A 326 -18.92 1.42 33.22
N SER A 327 -20.17 1.28 33.63
CA SER A 327 -21.05 0.18 33.22
C SER A 327 -21.47 0.17 31.75
N SER A 328 -21.14 1.22 30.98
CA SER A 328 -21.44 1.26 29.53
C SER A 328 -20.45 0.42 28.72
N VAL A 329 -19.39 -0.10 29.32
CA VAL A 329 -18.40 -0.94 28.63
C VAL A 329 -18.04 -2.15 29.49
N SER A 330 -17.77 -3.28 28.82
CA SER A 330 -17.08 -4.43 29.40
C SER A 330 -15.76 -4.63 28.65
N VAL A 331 -14.62 -4.59 29.35
CA VAL A 331 -13.32 -4.61 28.71
C VAL A 331 -12.56 -5.87 29.12
N LYS A 332 -11.98 -6.57 28.12
CA LYS A 332 -11.09 -7.72 28.32
C LYS A 332 -9.77 -7.48 27.60
N THR A 333 -8.70 -8.07 28.14
CA THR A 333 -7.36 -8.05 27.53
C THR A 333 -6.96 -9.45 27.08
N TYR A 334 -6.22 -9.53 26.00
CA TYR A 334 -5.74 -10.78 25.39
C TYR A 334 -4.26 -10.67 25.06
N LEU A 335 -3.54 -11.78 25.26
CA LEU A 335 -2.14 -11.95 24.96
C LEU A 335 -1.95 -13.16 24.03
N PRO A 336 -0.92 -13.18 23.18
CA PRO A 336 -0.66 -14.30 22.27
C PRO A 336 -0.39 -15.61 23.02
N GLU A 337 0.46 -15.60 24.04
CA GLU A 337 0.83 -16.79 24.82
C GLU A 337 1.25 -17.99 23.95
N GLY A 338 1.99 -17.70 22.87
CA GLY A 338 2.44 -18.70 21.89
C GLY A 338 1.48 -18.99 20.74
N ARG A 339 0.28 -18.40 20.74
CA ARG A 339 -0.67 -18.42 19.61
C ARG A 339 -0.34 -17.32 18.61
N ASP A 340 -0.79 -17.46 17.39
CA ASP A 340 -0.76 -16.37 16.42
C ASP A 340 -1.85 -15.32 16.70
N TYR A 341 -1.72 -14.11 16.12
CA TYR A 341 -2.68 -13.03 16.34
C TYR A 341 -4.08 -13.33 15.78
N ALA A 342 -4.20 -14.17 14.76
CA ALA A 342 -5.52 -14.55 14.21
C ALA A 342 -6.27 -15.42 15.22
N GLU A 343 -5.60 -16.38 15.89
CA GLU A 343 -6.20 -17.20 16.94
C GLU A 343 -6.63 -16.38 18.15
N VAL A 344 -5.84 -15.38 18.52
CA VAL A 344 -6.16 -14.46 19.64
C VAL A 344 -7.38 -13.59 19.32
N LEU A 345 -7.45 -13.07 18.11
CA LEU A 345 -8.60 -12.29 17.63
C LEU A 345 -9.87 -13.14 17.59
N GLU A 346 -9.80 -14.36 17.06
CA GLU A 346 -10.95 -15.29 17.03
C GLU A 346 -11.43 -15.63 18.47
N ALA A 347 -10.52 -15.81 19.44
CA ALA A 347 -10.89 -16.01 20.84
C ALA A 347 -11.61 -14.79 21.42
N ALA A 348 -11.14 -13.57 21.15
CA ALA A 348 -11.79 -12.34 21.59
C ALA A 348 -13.20 -12.19 20.97
N ILE A 349 -13.36 -12.52 19.69
CA ILE A 349 -14.65 -12.50 18.97
C ILE A 349 -15.60 -13.55 19.54
N ALA A 350 -15.12 -14.76 19.78
CA ALA A 350 -15.91 -15.83 20.39
C ALA A 350 -16.40 -15.47 21.80
N ASP A 351 -15.62 -14.70 22.55
CA ASP A 351 -15.98 -14.14 23.86
C ASP A 351 -16.97 -12.96 23.76
N GLY A 352 -17.38 -12.58 22.55
CA GLY A 352 -18.40 -11.56 22.29
C GLY A 352 -17.88 -10.13 22.13
N ALA A 353 -16.60 -9.94 21.79
CA ALA A 353 -16.07 -8.60 21.50
C ALA A 353 -16.76 -7.97 20.28
N GLU A 354 -17.21 -6.73 20.41
CA GLU A 354 -17.84 -5.91 19.38
C GLU A 354 -16.93 -4.80 18.86
N LEU A 355 -15.90 -4.46 19.66
CA LEU A 355 -14.84 -3.51 19.33
C LEU A 355 -13.51 -4.08 19.79
N ILE A 356 -12.53 -4.10 18.89
CA ILE A 356 -11.19 -4.62 19.17
C ILE A 356 -10.16 -3.53 18.90
N PHE A 357 -9.35 -3.23 19.93
CA PHE A 357 -8.13 -2.42 19.82
C PHE A 357 -6.91 -3.34 19.79
N ALA A 358 -6.29 -3.43 18.62
CA ALA A 358 -5.00 -4.08 18.44
C ALA A 358 -3.90 -3.02 18.60
N THR A 359 -3.04 -3.17 19.60
CA THR A 359 -2.15 -2.09 20.06
C THR A 359 -0.81 -2.05 19.34
N ASP A 360 -0.57 -2.98 18.44
CA ASP A 360 0.65 -3.03 17.63
C ASP A 360 0.35 -3.22 16.14
N ALA A 361 1.21 -2.64 15.33
CA ALA A 361 1.12 -2.66 13.89
C ALA A 361 1.33 -4.06 13.26
N ALA A 362 2.04 -4.96 13.94
CA ALA A 362 2.19 -6.35 13.52
C ALA A 362 0.84 -7.09 13.42
N MET A 363 -0.19 -6.60 14.11
CA MET A 363 -1.54 -7.20 14.11
C MET A 363 -2.41 -6.78 12.90
N VAL A 364 -1.94 -5.85 12.05
CA VAL A 364 -2.73 -5.32 10.92
C VAL A 364 -3.26 -6.43 10.02
N SER A 365 -2.41 -7.38 9.61
CA SER A 365 -2.80 -8.47 8.71
C SER A 365 -3.85 -9.39 9.32
N ALA A 366 -3.69 -9.73 10.60
CA ALA A 366 -4.66 -10.55 11.34
C ALA A 366 -6.00 -9.81 11.51
N CYS A 367 -5.97 -8.52 11.85
CA CYS A 367 -7.18 -7.69 11.96
C CYS A 367 -7.93 -7.57 10.63
N ARG A 368 -7.22 -7.46 9.50
CA ARG A 368 -7.83 -7.42 8.16
C ARG A 368 -8.56 -8.74 7.85
N LYS A 369 -7.91 -9.87 8.13
CA LYS A 369 -8.52 -11.20 7.94
C LYS A 369 -9.78 -11.32 8.81
N ALA A 370 -9.70 -11.02 10.10
CA ALA A 370 -10.83 -11.07 11.02
C ALA A 370 -11.96 -10.11 10.59
N ALA A 371 -11.66 -8.87 10.20
CA ALA A 371 -12.64 -7.89 9.73
C ALA A 371 -13.38 -8.34 8.45
N THR A 372 -12.71 -9.11 7.58
CA THR A 372 -13.32 -9.69 6.38
C THR A 372 -14.33 -10.78 6.71
N LEU A 373 -14.09 -11.54 7.78
CA LEU A 373 -14.94 -12.65 8.22
C LEU A 373 -16.05 -12.20 9.19
N HIS A 374 -15.80 -11.19 10.02
CA HIS A 374 -16.67 -10.74 11.12
C HIS A 374 -17.11 -9.28 10.96
N ARG A 375 -18.02 -9.02 10.02
CA ARG A 375 -18.44 -7.65 9.65
C ARG A 375 -19.19 -6.88 10.73
N ASN A 376 -19.69 -7.55 11.75
CA ASN A 376 -20.37 -6.95 12.90
C ASN A 376 -19.40 -6.52 14.01
N VAL A 377 -18.12 -6.87 13.91
CA VAL A 377 -17.06 -6.47 14.85
C VAL A 377 -16.27 -5.31 14.25
N ARG A 378 -15.95 -4.33 15.08
CA ARG A 378 -15.15 -3.16 14.71
C ARG A 378 -13.71 -3.38 15.11
N PHE A 379 -12.79 -3.12 14.18
CA PHE A 379 -11.35 -3.30 14.38
C PHE A 379 -10.61 -1.98 14.27
N LEU A 380 -9.75 -1.71 15.25
CA LEU A 380 -8.76 -0.65 15.19
C LEU A 380 -7.38 -1.21 15.46
N THR A 381 -6.38 -0.72 14.71
CA THR A 381 -4.98 -1.12 14.89
C THR A 381 -4.11 0.12 15.04
N CYS A 382 -3.16 0.06 15.98
CA CYS A 382 -2.19 1.15 16.17
C CYS A 382 -1.17 1.16 15.03
N ALA A 383 -1.57 1.79 13.95
CA ALA A 383 -0.79 1.99 12.73
C ALA A 383 -1.28 3.28 12.06
N VAL A 384 -0.65 3.68 10.95
CA VAL A 384 -1.05 4.87 10.22
C VAL A 384 -0.78 4.73 8.73
N PHE A 385 -1.55 5.49 7.93
CA PHE A 385 -1.43 5.58 6.48
C PHE A 385 -1.59 4.23 5.77
N GLN A 386 -2.62 3.47 6.17
CA GLN A 386 -2.97 2.17 5.59
C GLN A 386 -4.26 2.26 4.77
N PRO A 387 -4.30 1.70 3.55
CA PRO A 387 -5.44 1.77 2.65
C PRO A 387 -6.46 0.64 2.90
N TYR A 388 -6.85 0.41 4.17
CA TYR A 388 -7.76 -0.68 4.53
C TYR A 388 -9.08 -0.14 5.06
N THR A 389 -10.19 -0.48 4.42
CA THR A 389 -11.51 0.05 4.76
C THR A 389 -12.19 -0.69 5.91
N GLY A 390 -11.89 -1.98 6.07
CA GLY A 390 -12.46 -2.85 7.12
C GLY A 390 -11.82 -2.69 8.50
N VAL A 391 -10.64 -2.07 8.58
CA VAL A 391 -9.89 -1.84 9.80
C VAL A 391 -9.52 -0.36 9.88
N ARG A 392 -9.92 0.34 10.94
CA ARG A 392 -9.47 1.72 11.16
C ARG A 392 -8.12 1.75 11.82
N MET A 393 -7.28 2.68 11.39
CA MET A 393 -5.97 2.89 11.99
C MET A 393 -6.01 4.07 12.96
N TYR A 394 -5.14 4.04 13.96
CA TYR A 394 -4.97 5.17 14.88
C TYR A 394 -3.52 5.38 15.24
N ASN A 395 -3.10 6.65 15.31
CA ASN A 395 -1.78 7.07 15.76
C ASN A 395 -1.82 8.57 16.13
N GLY A 396 -0.72 9.11 16.62
CA GLY A 396 -0.60 10.52 16.99
C GLY A 396 0.31 11.32 16.06
N ARG A 397 0.03 12.63 15.92
CA ARG A 397 0.85 13.60 15.19
C ARG A 397 2.05 14.05 16.01
N THR A 398 2.97 13.12 16.27
CA THR A 398 4.15 13.35 17.14
C THR A 398 5.04 14.50 16.70
N TYR A 399 5.03 14.86 15.42
CA TYR A 399 5.79 15.99 14.89
C TYR A 399 5.47 17.31 15.59
N GLU A 400 4.22 17.50 16.09
CA GLU A 400 3.83 18.69 16.85
C GLU A 400 4.63 18.80 18.15
N CYS A 401 4.74 17.70 18.89
CA CYS A 401 5.54 17.63 20.11
C CYS A 401 7.03 17.76 19.83
N LYS A 402 7.50 17.15 18.72
CA LYS A 402 8.91 17.19 18.33
C LYS A 402 9.39 18.57 17.94
N PHE A 403 8.54 19.40 17.37
CA PHE A 403 8.87 20.82 17.13
C PHE A 403 9.18 21.56 18.43
N ILE A 404 8.38 21.36 19.48
CA ILE A 404 8.58 21.98 20.78
C ILE A 404 9.88 21.49 21.43
N THR A 405 10.09 20.15 21.46
CA THR A 405 11.29 19.59 22.05
C THR A 405 12.54 19.96 21.28
N GLY A 406 12.44 20.14 19.95
CA GLY A 406 13.50 20.68 19.12
C GLY A 406 13.88 22.10 19.51
N ALA A 407 12.89 22.98 19.68
CA ALA A 407 13.12 24.36 20.10
C ALA A 407 13.81 24.44 21.47
N ILE A 408 13.38 23.61 22.43
CA ILE A 408 14.03 23.51 23.73
C ILE A 408 15.48 23.01 23.58
N SER A 409 15.71 21.99 22.75
CA SER A 409 17.04 21.44 22.51
C SER A 409 18.01 22.45 21.90
N GLY A 410 17.53 23.28 20.98
CA GLY A 410 18.33 24.33 20.36
C GLY A 410 18.88 25.36 21.36
N ILE A 411 18.10 25.67 22.42
CA ILE A 411 18.56 26.57 23.51
C ILE A 411 19.49 25.83 24.46
N MET A 412 19.20 24.57 24.78
CA MET A 412 19.88 23.84 25.84
C MET A 412 21.19 23.18 25.41
N THR A 413 21.47 23.10 24.12
CA THR A 413 22.75 22.57 23.61
C THR A 413 23.90 23.53 23.85
N GLU A 414 25.09 23.00 24.15
CA GLU A 414 26.31 23.79 24.33
C GLU A 414 27.05 24.01 22.99
N GLY A 415 26.71 23.26 21.98
CA GLY A 415 27.27 23.35 20.63
C GLY A 415 26.17 23.48 19.57
N ASP A 416 26.54 23.23 18.34
CA ASP A 416 25.62 23.28 17.22
C ASP A 416 24.98 21.92 16.86
N THR A 417 25.47 20.80 17.46
CA THR A 417 25.01 19.45 17.16
C THR A 417 24.12 18.89 18.26
N ILE A 418 22.94 18.40 17.87
CA ILE A 418 21.93 17.80 18.72
C ILE A 418 21.64 16.38 18.21
N GLY A 419 21.57 15.39 19.09
CA GLY A 419 21.26 14.01 18.74
C GLY A 419 19.77 13.77 18.63
N TYR A 420 19.39 12.93 17.69
CA TYR A 420 18.02 12.45 17.54
C TYR A 420 18.02 10.93 17.30
N VAL A 421 17.35 10.19 18.15
CA VAL A 421 17.09 8.76 17.96
C VAL A 421 15.68 8.57 17.42
N ALA A 422 15.57 8.19 16.16
CA ALA A 422 14.29 7.78 15.57
C ALA A 422 14.02 6.29 15.85
N ASN A 423 12.74 5.93 16.03
CA ASN A 423 12.36 4.54 16.27
C ASN A 423 12.50 3.70 14.98
N ASN A 424 11.55 3.84 14.09
CA ASN A 424 11.42 3.06 12.87
C ASN A 424 11.11 3.97 11.68
N PRO A 425 11.59 3.66 10.48
CA PRO A 425 11.32 4.44 9.27
C PRO A 425 9.92 4.14 8.71
N ILE A 426 8.89 4.54 9.46
CA ILE A 426 7.49 4.45 9.09
C ILE A 426 6.94 5.82 8.66
N TYR A 427 5.76 5.82 8.05
CA TYR A 427 5.05 7.06 7.72
C TYR A 427 4.90 7.98 8.94
N GLY A 428 5.24 9.26 8.77
CA GLY A 428 5.23 10.28 9.83
C GLY A 428 6.53 10.38 10.64
N THR A 429 7.43 9.39 10.62
CA THR A 429 8.72 9.49 11.33
C THR A 429 9.62 10.57 10.73
N PRO A 430 9.84 10.69 9.40
CA PRO A 430 10.63 11.80 8.86
C PRO A 430 10.04 13.16 9.16
N ALA A 431 8.71 13.29 9.19
CA ALA A 431 8.06 14.53 9.62
C ALA A 431 8.41 14.90 11.06
N SER A 432 8.49 13.91 11.97
CA SER A 432 8.89 14.14 13.37
C SER A 432 10.35 14.61 13.48
N VAL A 433 11.26 14.01 12.71
CA VAL A 433 12.67 14.44 12.61
C VAL A 433 12.77 15.86 12.06
N ASN A 434 12.06 16.15 10.97
CA ASN A 434 12.06 17.45 10.33
C ASN A 434 11.48 18.54 11.24
N ALA A 435 10.37 18.27 11.93
CA ALA A 435 9.78 19.21 12.88
C ALA A 435 10.74 19.52 14.03
N PHE A 436 11.42 18.52 14.58
CA PHE A 436 12.46 18.70 15.59
C PHE A 436 13.61 19.59 15.06
N ALA A 437 14.08 19.31 13.84
CA ALA A 437 15.14 20.08 13.21
C ALA A 437 14.76 21.54 12.97
N LEU A 438 13.52 21.80 12.55
CA LEU A 438 12.98 23.14 12.38
C LEU A 438 12.82 23.87 13.72
N GLY A 439 12.32 23.19 14.75
CA GLY A 439 12.24 23.72 16.10
C GLY A 439 13.61 24.09 16.67
N ALA A 440 14.61 23.21 16.53
CA ALA A 440 15.97 23.48 16.97
C ALA A 440 16.58 24.68 16.24
N ARG A 441 16.40 24.75 14.93
CA ARG A 441 16.90 25.88 14.12
C ARG A 441 16.21 27.22 14.45
N MET A 442 14.97 27.20 14.87
CA MET A 442 14.24 28.40 15.28
C MET A 442 14.94 29.11 16.47
N THR A 443 15.52 28.36 17.39
CA THR A 443 16.16 28.89 18.61
C THR A 443 17.69 28.90 18.53
N ASN A 444 18.28 28.03 17.72
CA ASN A 444 19.70 28.00 17.37
C ASN A 444 19.83 27.89 15.84
N PRO A 445 20.05 29.01 15.11
CA PRO A 445 20.13 29.00 13.64
C PRO A 445 21.24 28.10 13.05
N LYS A 446 22.23 27.71 13.87
CA LYS A 446 23.31 26.80 13.45
C LYS A 446 23.06 25.35 13.81
N ALA A 447 21.93 25.05 14.47
CA ALA A 447 21.63 23.70 14.94
C ALA A 447 21.63 22.68 13.79
N ARG A 448 22.39 21.60 13.99
CA ARG A 448 22.42 20.43 13.14
C ARG A 448 21.95 19.22 13.95
N ILE A 449 21.15 18.39 13.32
CA ILE A 449 20.58 17.22 13.97
C ILE A 449 21.32 15.97 13.49
N ARG A 450 22.05 15.32 14.38
CA ARG A 450 22.66 14.02 14.12
C ARG A 450 21.63 12.93 14.38
N LEU A 451 21.12 12.33 13.27
CA LEU A 451 20.09 11.31 13.30
C LEU A 451 20.71 9.92 13.44
N ASP A 452 20.19 9.13 14.37
CA ASP A 452 20.44 7.70 14.49
C ASP A 452 19.12 6.94 14.65
N TRP A 453 19.14 5.61 14.45
CA TRP A 453 17.93 4.79 14.40
C TRP A 453 17.97 3.66 15.42
N ALA A 454 16.87 3.48 16.17
CA ALA A 454 16.71 2.38 17.11
C ALA A 454 16.52 1.01 16.43
N CYS A 455 16.09 0.99 15.18
CA CYS A 455 15.92 -0.23 14.40
C CYS A 455 17.24 -0.78 13.81
N LEU A 456 18.36 -0.06 13.95
CA LEU A 456 19.69 -0.52 13.54
C LEU A 456 20.37 -1.31 14.67
N PRO A 457 21.36 -2.17 14.35
CA PRO A 457 22.14 -2.87 15.35
C PRO A 457 22.91 -1.92 16.29
N GLY A 458 23.05 -2.31 17.57
CA GLY A 458 23.79 -1.57 18.59
C GLY A 458 22.95 -0.52 19.33
N ASP A 459 23.61 0.29 20.15
CA ASP A 459 22.97 1.32 20.98
C ASP A 459 23.11 2.71 20.32
N PRO A 460 22.01 3.30 19.80
CA PRO A 460 22.05 4.59 19.13
C PRO A 460 22.34 5.74 20.09
N VAL A 461 21.89 5.67 21.35
CA VAL A 461 22.16 6.72 22.34
C VAL A 461 23.66 6.74 22.65
N ARG A 462 24.26 5.58 22.82
CA ARG A 462 25.70 5.47 23.08
C ARG A 462 26.52 6.01 21.91
N ARG A 463 26.16 5.68 20.67
CA ARG A 463 26.86 6.24 19.48
C ARG A 463 26.79 7.76 19.41
N LEU A 464 25.64 8.36 19.77
CA LEU A 464 25.49 9.82 19.82
C LEU A 464 26.36 10.43 20.93
N ILE A 465 26.37 9.86 22.14
CA ILE A 465 27.22 10.31 23.25
C ILE A 465 28.70 10.23 22.86
N ASP A 466 29.15 9.10 22.32
CA ASP A 466 30.54 8.90 21.92
C ASP A 466 30.96 9.86 20.78
N SER A 467 30.01 10.41 20.03
CA SER A 467 30.24 11.46 19.04
C SER A 467 30.32 12.88 19.61
N GLY A 468 30.23 13.04 20.93
CA GLY A 468 30.34 14.33 21.62
C GLY A 468 29.05 15.14 21.70
N VAL A 469 27.90 14.53 21.42
CA VAL A 469 26.58 15.17 21.52
C VAL A 469 26.14 15.19 22.99
N SER A 470 25.75 16.37 23.50
CA SER A 470 25.29 16.54 24.88
C SER A 470 23.77 16.57 25.05
N VAL A 471 23.02 17.00 24.02
CA VAL A 471 21.56 17.02 24.05
C VAL A 471 21.02 16.00 23.08
N ILE A 472 20.19 15.07 23.56
CA ILE A 472 19.67 13.96 22.77
C ILE A 472 18.14 13.89 22.94
N SER A 473 17.43 13.83 21.82
CA SER A 473 16.03 13.40 21.76
C SER A 473 15.99 11.90 21.55
N ASN A 474 15.64 11.17 22.59
CA ASN A 474 15.46 9.72 22.55
C ASN A 474 13.99 9.37 22.27
N ARG A 475 13.65 8.09 22.41
CA ARG A 475 12.28 7.58 22.19
C ARG A 475 11.29 8.24 23.14
N GLU A 476 10.09 8.50 22.65
CA GLU A 476 9.02 9.22 23.35
C GLU A 476 7.91 8.32 23.90
N ILE A 477 8.13 7.01 23.96
CA ILE A 477 7.10 6.04 24.34
C ILE A 477 6.97 6.00 25.86
N VAL A 478 6.09 6.82 26.39
CA VAL A 478 5.75 6.86 27.81
C VAL A 478 4.25 7.11 27.99
N SER A 479 3.68 6.60 29.06
CA SER A 479 2.34 6.97 29.49
C SER A 479 2.38 8.24 30.36
N PRO A 480 1.26 8.95 30.54
CA PRO A 480 1.18 10.10 31.44
C PRO A 480 1.64 9.78 32.87
N SER A 481 1.45 8.54 33.33
CA SER A 481 1.81 8.11 34.68
C SER A 481 3.32 7.86 34.86
N THR A 482 4.08 7.64 33.80
CA THR A 482 5.50 7.28 33.82
C THR A 482 6.43 8.42 33.44
N VAL A 483 5.93 9.50 32.84
CA VAL A 483 6.70 10.67 32.37
C VAL A 483 7.67 11.22 33.43
N ALA A 484 7.28 11.21 34.72
CA ALA A 484 8.10 11.75 35.79
C ALA A 484 9.15 10.76 36.33
N LYS A 485 9.16 9.50 35.88
CA LYS A 485 9.98 8.43 36.49
C LYS A 485 11.10 7.96 35.55
N ASP A 486 10.96 8.13 34.26
CA ASP A 486 11.90 7.61 33.25
C ASP A 486 12.60 8.78 32.54
N PHE A 487 13.83 9.08 32.97
CA PHE A 487 14.63 10.18 32.46
C PHE A 487 15.43 9.80 31.17
N GLU A 488 15.46 8.53 30.79
CA GLU A 488 16.13 8.07 29.57
C GLU A 488 15.23 8.18 28.34
N LEU A 489 13.94 8.40 28.54
CA LEU A 489 12.98 8.66 27.47
C LEU A 489 12.75 10.16 27.26
N GLY A 490 12.38 10.56 26.06
CA GLY A 490 12.21 11.97 25.71
C GLY A 490 13.52 12.68 25.40
N THR A 491 13.55 13.98 25.67
CA THR A 491 14.73 14.81 25.40
C THR A 491 15.47 15.13 26.70
N PHE A 492 16.76 14.85 26.72
CA PHE A 492 17.63 15.11 27.88
C PHE A 492 18.96 15.73 27.49
N LYS A 493 19.63 16.34 28.47
CA LYS A 493 21.00 16.83 28.37
C LYS A 493 21.90 16.00 29.26
N LEU A 494 23.00 15.48 28.67
CA LEU A 494 24.08 14.84 29.42
C LEU A 494 24.92 15.93 30.08
N GLN A 495 25.07 15.85 31.41
CA GLN A 495 25.87 16.78 32.19
C GLN A 495 27.34 16.29 32.28
N GLN A 496 28.24 17.18 32.70
CA GLN A 496 29.67 16.86 32.79
C GLN A 496 29.98 15.76 33.84
N ASP A 497 29.13 15.58 34.83
CA ASP A 497 29.24 14.54 35.83
C ASP A 497 28.64 13.19 35.38
N GLY A 498 28.17 13.11 34.14
CA GLY A 498 27.52 11.91 33.59
C GLY A 498 26.05 11.77 33.93
N SER A 499 25.47 12.68 34.73
CA SER A 499 24.03 12.66 35.02
C SER A 499 23.19 13.17 33.87
N LEU A 500 21.93 12.72 33.81
CA LEU A 500 20.97 13.17 32.79
C LEU A 500 20.08 14.28 33.35
N LEU A 501 19.99 15.39 32.64
CA LEU A 501 19.04 16.45 32.92
C LEU A 501 17.85 16.29 31.97
N PRO A 502 16.66 15.89 32.45
CA PRO A 502 15.48 15.81 31.60
C PRO A 502 15.05 17.22 31.17
N LEU A 503 14.71 17.38 29.89
CA LEU A 503 14.30 18.66 29.31
C LEU A 503 12.81 18.65 28.98
N ALA A 504 12.37 17.77 28.12
CA ALA A 504 10.98 17.67 27.70
C ALA A 504 10.67 16.26 27.17
N THR A 505 9.48 15.75 27.45
CA THR A 505 9.08 14.39 27.04
C THR A 505 7.71 14.40 26.39
N PRO A 506 7.61 14.11 25.09
CA PRO A 506 6.33 13.81 24.45
C PRO A 506 5.71 12.54 25.04
N PHE A 507 4.39 12.54 25.20
CA PHE A 507 3.67 11.37 25.66
C PHE A 507 2.30 11.24 24.97
N TRP A 508 1.76 10.02 24.92
CA TRP A 508 0.42 9.72 24.44
C TRP A 508 -0.56 9.55 25.59
N ASP A 509 -1.71 10.19 25.48
CA ASP A 509 -2.87 9.93 26.29
C ASP A 509 -3.86 9.04 25.50
N TRP A 510 -3.51 7.75 25.40
CA TRP A 510 -4.34 6.78 24.71
C TRP A 510 -5.75 6.69 25.27
N GLY A 511 -5.92 6.94 26.56
CA GLY A 511 -7.22 6.92 27.19
C GLY A 511 -8.20 7.92 26.59
N LYS A 512 -7.76 9.14 26.30
CA LYS A 512 -8.59 10.14 25.61
C LYS A 512 -8.91 9.74 24.19
N LEU A 513 -7.98 9.09 23.48
CA LEU A 513 -8.24 8.58 22.13
C LEU A 513 -9.31 7.49 22.17
N TYR A 514 -9.16 6.51 23.04
CA TYR A 514 -10.13 5.41 23.19
C TYR A 514 -11.51 5.91 23.58
N GLU A 515 -11.58 6.81 24.55
CA GLU A 515 -12.83 7.42 25.00
C GLU A 515 -13.57 8.11 23.85
N LYS A 516 -12.86 8.95 23.06
CA LYS A 516 -13.46 9.66 21.92
C LYS A 516 -13.95 8.71 20.84
N ILE A 517 -13.20 7.65 20.56
CA ILE A 517 -13.60 6.62 19.58
C ILE A 517 -14.84 5.88 20.08
N VAL A 518 -14.87 5.40 21.31
CA VAL A 518 -16.02 4.68 21.88
C VAL A 518 -17.26 5.59 21.93
N ARG A 519 -17.10 6.84 22.35
CA ARG A 519 -18.22 7.82 22.31
C ARG A 519 -18.73 8.06 20.89
N SER A 520 -17.87 8.01 19.87
CA SER A 520 -18.32 8.13 18.48
C SER A 520 -19.21 6.95 18.05
N ILE A 521 -19.00 5.77 18.61
CA ILE A 521 -19.86 4.60 18.38
C ILE A 521 -21.21 4.81 19.08
N PHE A 522 -21.22 5.19 20.34
CA PHE A 522 -22.46 5.45 21.10
C PHE A 522 -23.30 6.59 20.51
N THR A 523 -22.67 7.58 19.89
CA THR A 523 -23.38 8.70 19.24
C THR A 523 -23.73 8.45 17.77
N GLY A 524 -23.30 7.33 17.19
CA GLY A 524 -23.49 6.99 15.78
C GLY A 524 -22.55 7.73 14.83
N ALA A 525 -21.69 8.61 15.31
CA ALA A 525 -20.71 9.33 14.48
C ALA A 525 -19.71 8.37 13.77
N TRP A 526 -19.45 7.21 14.37
CA TRP A 526 -18.68 6.14 13.74
C TRP A 526 -19.22 5.76 12.35
N ASN A 527 -20.53 5.69 12.17
CA ASN A 527 -21.18 5.24 10.93
C ASN A 527 -21.33 6.36 9.89
N ASN A 528 -21.06 7.62 10.23
CA ASN A 528 -21.20 8.76 9.32
C ASN A 528 -20.07 8.86 8.30
N ILE A 529 -19.02 8.07 8.45
CA ILE A 529 -17.87 8.06 7.54
C ILE A 529 -18.12 7.03 6.45
N SER A 530 -17.82 7.37 5.20
CA SER A 530 -18.05 6.49 4.05
C SER A 530 -17.36 5.14 4.23
N ALA A 531 -18.11 4.06 4.05
CA ALA A 531 -17.60 2.70 4.10
C ALA A 531 -16.57 2.38 2.97
N SER A 532 -16.46 3.24 1.97
CA SER A 532 -15.49 3.13 0.87
C SER A 532 -14.15 3.80 1.16
N LYS A 533 -14.01 4.48 2.32
CA LYS A 533 -12.79 5.17 2.73
C LYS A 533 -12.02 4.39 3.78
N ALA A 534 -10.70 4.37 3.65
CA ALA A 534 -9.76 3.81 4.63
C ALA A 534 -9.48 4.87 5.70
N ILE A 535 -10.13 4.78 6.86
CA ILE A 535 -10.06 5.77 7.92
C ILE A 535 -8.81 5.57 8.76
N ASN A 536 -7.97 6.60 8.81
CA ASN A 536 -6.77 6.67 9.62
C ASN A 536 -6.89 7.86 10.58
N TYR A 537 -7.09 7.60 11.87
CA TYR A 537 -7.08 8.61 12.91
C TYR A 537 -5.63 9.03 13.18
N TRP A 538 -5.33 10.28 12.90
CA TRP A 538 -4.01 10.87 13.10
C TRP A 538 -4.15 12.18 13.87
N TRP A 539 -4.49 12.03 15.16
CA TRP A 539 -4.83 13.14 16.03
C TRP A 539 -3.60 13.74 16.69
N GLY A 540 -3.63 15.07 16.90
CA GLY A 540 -2.55 15.84 17.48
C GLY A 540 -2.84 16.36 18.87
N MET A 541 -2.04 17.36 19.28
CA MET A 541 -2.11 17.96 20.61
C MET A 541 -3.46 18.66 20.86
N ALA A 542 -4.07 19.27 19.84
CA ALA A 542 -5.38 19.93 19.97
C ALA A 542 -6.49 18.96 20.42
N SER A 543 -6.39 17.67 20.07
CA SER A 543 -7.33 16.65 20.51
C SER A 543 -7.09 16.16 21.96
N GLY A 544 -5.94 16.50 22.54
CA GLY A 544 -5.49 16.07 23.86
C GLY A 544 -4.98 14.63 23.94
N VAL A 545 -4.80 13.93 22.77
CA VAL A 545 -4.23 12.57 22.74
C VAL A 545 -2.71 12.57 22.75
N LEU A 546 -2.09 13.72 22.51
CA LEU A 546 -0.66 13.96 22.60
C LEU A 546 -0.41 15.20 23.46
N ASP A 547 0.66 15.17 24.22
CA ASP A 547 1.14 16.35 24.94
C ASP A 547 2.65 16.27 25.18
N VAL A 548 3.23 17.38 25.67
CA VAL A 548 4.64 17.47 26.05
C VAL A 548 4.73 17.83 27.51
N HIS A 549 5.37 16.94 28.30
CA HIS A 549 5.80 17.28 29.66
C HIS A 549 7.06 18.12 29.60
N LEU A 550 7.00 19.33 30.17
CA LEU A 550 8.14 20.22 30.32
C LEU A 550 8.78 19.98 31.70
N SER A 551 10.08 19.74 31.74
CA SER A 551 10.78 19.50 33.00
C SER A 551 10.75 20.75 33.89
N THR A 552 10.51 20.54 35.19
CA THR A 552 10.60 21.61 36.21
C THR A 552 12.03 22.10 36.42
N ARG A 553 13.03 21.42 35.84
CA ARG A 553 14.44 21.80 35.89
C ARG A 553 14.87 22.69 34.71
N LEU A 554 13.97 23.00 33.80
CA LEU A 554 14.24 23.97 32.72
C LEU A 554 14.43 25.37 33.29
N PRO A 555 15.32 26.20 32.72
CA PRO A 555 15.33 27.62 33.02
C PRO A 555 13.96 28.26 32.73
N ASP A 556 13.51 29.19 33.58
CA ASP A 556 12.16 29.79 33.51
C ASP A 556 11.79 30.30 32.11
N GLY A 557 12.72 30.96 31.42
CA GLY A 557 12.48 31.46 30.07
C GLY A 557 12.31 30.36 29.03
N VAL A 558 13.01 29.21 29.20
CA VAL A 558 12.90 28.05 28.33
C VAL A 558 11.58 27.32 28.56
N GLY A 559 11.19 27.15 29.83
CA GLY A 559 9.90 26.58 30.19
C GLY A 559 8.74 27.43 29.66
N SER A 560 8.83 28.76 29.79
CA SER A 560 7.83 29.69 29.26
C SER A 560 7.72 29.64 27.74
N LEU A 561 8.83 29.55 27.01
CA LEU A 561 8.83 29.35 25.56
C LEU A 561 8.18 28.00 25.18
N GLY A 562 8.54 26.92 25.87
CA GLY A 562 7.93 25.61 25.67
C GLY A 562 6.40 25.65 25.81
N GLN A 563 5.90 26.33 26.86
CA GLN A 563 4.45 26.50 27.08
C GLN A 563 3.81 27.37 25.98
N PHE A 564 4.46 28.46 25.59
CA PHE A 564 3.97 29.33 24.51
C PHE A 564 3.83 28.57 23.17
N LEU A 565 4.85 27.77 22.81
CA LEU A 565 4.81 26.94 21.60
C LEU A 565 3.70 25.88 21.68
N LYS A 566 3.54 25.25 22.84
CA LYS A 566 2.48 24.28 23.09
C LYS A 566 1.11 24.91 22.90
N ASP A 567 0.83 26.06 23.53
CA ASP A 567 -0.44 26.77 23.39
C ASP A 567 -0.67 27.24 21.94
N GLY A 568 0.39 27.70 21.26
CA GLY A 568 0.32 28.09 19.85
C GLY A 568 -0.04 26.94 18.92
N ILE A 569 0.50 25.76 19.13
CA ILE A 569 0.19 24.56 18.32
C ILE A 569 -1.23 24.05 18.62
N VAL A 570 -1.60 23.94 19.90
CA VAL A 570 -2.94 23.49 20.32
C VAL A 570 -4.04 24.38 19.74
N ASN A 571 -3.81 25.68 19.69
CA ASN A 571 -4.76 26.66 19.13
C ASN A 571 -4.62 26.86 17.60
N GLY A 572 -3.77 26.10 16.92
CA GLY A 572 -3.57 26.18 15.46
C GLY A 572 -2.87 27.45 14.96
N ILE A 573 -2.31 28.27 15.88
CA ILE A 573 -1.59 29.52 15.57
C ILE A 573 -0.19 29.20 15.03
N ILE A 574 0.46 28.18 15.58
CA ILE A 574 1.79 27.74 15.15
C ILE A 574 1.63 26.44 14.36
N GLN A 575 2.13 26.47 13.13
CA GLN A 575 2.19 25.31 12.25
C GLN A 575 3.65 25.01 11.92
N PRO A 576 4.22 23.90 12.40
CA PRO A 576 5.67 23.62 12.31
C PRO A 576 6.24 23.69 10.90
N PHE A 577 5.44 23.33 9.89
CA PHE A 577 5.88 23.27 8.50
C PHE A 577 5.48 24.49 7.65
N GLN A 578 4.88 25.52 8.23
CA GLN A 578 4.58 26.77 7.52
C GLN A 578 5.77 27.73 7.58
N THR A 579 6.86 27.33 6.98
CA THR A 579 8.10 28.12 6.87
C THR A 579 8.84 27.72 5.60
N ARG A 580 9.89 28.51 5.24
CA ARG A 580 10.77 28.10 4.15
C ARG A 580 11.57 26.86 4.56
N ILE A 581 11.44 25.78 3.79
CA ILE A 581 12.07 24.49 4.04
C ILE A 581 12.84 24.05 2.81
N THR A 582 14.12 23.74 3.00
CA THR A 582 15.02 23.16 2.01
C THR A 582 15.45 21.77 2.50
N ASP A 583 15.51 20.79 1.60
CA ASP A 583 15.96 19.45 1.93
C ASP A 583 17.49 19.30 1.83
N GLN A 584 18.01 18.10 2.13
CA GLN A 584 19.44 17.77 2.12
C GLN A 584 20.09 17.94 0.73
N GLU A 585 19.33 17.85 -0.36
CA GLU A 585 19.79 18.08 -1.74
C GLU A 585 19.58 19.53 -2.22
N ASN A 586 19.32 20.46 -1.30
CA ASN A 586 19.02 21.88 -1.58
C ASN A 586 17.77 22.13 -2.44
N ARG A 587 16.82 21.21 -2.47
CA ARG A 587 15.54 21.42 -3.14
C ARG A 587 14.58 22.16 -2.20
N LEU A 588 13.93 23.19 -2.72
CA LEU A 588 12.90 23.91 -1.98
C LEU A 588 11.64 23.03 -1.84
N ARG A 589 11.30 22.67 -0.62
CA ARG A 589 10.13 21.83 -0.28
C ARG A 589 8.91 22.64 0.11
N ASN A 590 9.12 23.78 0.77
CA ASN A 590 8.08 24.77 1.08
C ASN A 590 8.70 26.17 1.05
N ASP A 591 8.00 27.14 0.47
CA ASP A 591 8.41 28.56 0.47
C ASP A 591 7.89 29.32 1.68
N GLY A 592 7.03 28.70 2.51
CA GLY A 592 6.39 29.28 3.68
C GLY A 592 5.04 29.95 3.41
N SER A 593 4.58 29.99 2.16
CA SER A 593 3.32 30.65 1.79
C SER A 593 2.08 29.93 2.33
N ARG A 594 2.16 28.60 2.51
CA ARG A 594 1.09 27.78 3.08
C ARG A 594 1.65 26.70 4.01
N PRO A 595 0.84 26.18 4.94
CA PRO A 595 1.19 24.95 5.63
C PRO A 595 1.16 23.75 4.67
N PHE A 596 1.89 22.69 4.97
CA PHE A 596 1.70 21.40 4.33
C PHE A 596 0.36 20.78 4.74
N THR A 597 -0.24 20.04 3.82
CA THR A 597 -1.42 19.22 4.11
C THR A 597 -1.03 18.02 4.98
N PRO A 598 -1.98 17.40 5.70
CA PRO A 598 -1.71 16.17 6.45
C PRO A 598 -1.06 15.07 5.62
N ASP A 599 -1.48 14.91 4.35
CA ASP A 599 -0.91 13.91 3.44
C ASP A 599 0.54 14.23 3.05
N GLU A 600 0.86 15.51 2.78
CA GLU A 600 2.23 15.96 2.52
C GLU A 600 3.13 15.71 3.74
N ILE A 601 2.61 15.93 4.97
CA ILE A 601 3.39 15.73 6.18
C ILE A 601 3.64 14.24 6.46
N ILE A 602 2.59 13.43 6.42
CA ILE A 602 2.71 12.01 6.79
C ILE A 602 3.55 11.21 5.78
N SER A 603 3.54 11.62 4.52
CA SER A 603 4.25 10.96 3.42
C SER A 603 5.68 11.46 3.19
N MET A 604 6.22 12.32 4.05
CA MET A 604 7.61 12.78 3.96
C MET A 604 8.56 11.57 3.94
N ASP A 605 9.45 11.53 2.95
CA ASP A 605 10.51 10.55 2.75
C ASP A 605 11.90 11.20 2.60
N TRP A 606 12.03 12.44 3.03
CA TRP A 606 13.21 13.29 2.94
C TRP A 606 13.47 14.02 4.27
N PHE A 607 14.66 14.57 4.44
CA PHE A 607 15.04 15.36 5.62
C PHE A 607 15.40 16.80 5.27
N CYS A 608 15.24 17.69 6.25
CA CYS A 608 15.68 19.09 6.16
C CYS A 608 17.20 19.19 6.02
N GLU A 609 17.68 20.26 5.39
CA GLU A 609 19.11 20.52 5.13
C GLU A 609 20.02 20.51 6.38
N ASN A 610 19.44 20.74 7.57
CA ASN A 610 20.14 20.71 8.85
C ASN A 610 20.07 19.34 9.57
N VAL A 611 19.64 18.29 8.90
CA VAL A 611 19.67 16.92 9.41
C VAL A 611 20.84 16.16 8.80
N ASP A 612 21.70 15.61 9.65
CA ASP A 612 22.80 14.73 9.29
C ASP A 612 22.39 13.28 9.53
N GLY A 613 21.99 12.59 8.47
CA GLY A 613 21.52 11.21 8.52
C GLY A 613 20.67 10.86 7.31
N ARG A 614 20.29 9.62 7.20
CA ARG A 614 19.44 9.09 6.12
C ARG A 614 18.40 8.10 6.66
N ILE A 615 17.42 7.76 5.85
CA ILE A 615 16.58 6.59 6.08
C ILE A 615 17.44 5.36 5.84
N PRO A 616 17.55 4.38 6.77
CA PRO A 616 18.37 3.18 6.58
C PRO A 616 17.79 2.33 5.43
N ASP A 617 18.63 1.51 4.82
CA ASP A 617 18.17 0.53 3.85
C ASP A 617 17.51 -0.66 4.58
N TYR A 618 16.60 -1.36 3.88
CA TYR A 618 15.82 -2.44 4.50
C TYR A 618 16.70 -3.55 5.09
N GLU A 619 17.80 -3.87 4.42
CA GLU A 619 18.76 -4.91 4.78
C GLU A 619 19.61 -4.55 6.00
N GLU A 620 19.66 -3.27 6.39
CA GLU A 620 20.36 -2.80 7.58
C GLU A 620 19.54 -2.99 8.86
N LEU A 621 18.25 -3.24 8.72
CA LEU A 621 17.33 -3.37 9.85
C LEU A 621 17.59 -4.65 10.66
N ARG A 622 17.42 -4.58 11.96
CA ARG A 622 17.40 -5.78 12.79
C ARG A 622 16.20 -6.66 12.40
N PRO A 623 16.36 -8.00 12.38
CA PRO A 623 15.34 -8.93 11.91
C PRO A 623 13.96 -8.76 12.55
N GLU A 624 13.92 -8.42 13.85
CA GLU A 624 12.67 -8.21 14.60
C GLU A 624 11.83 -7.02 14.11
N TYR A 625 12.44 -6.07 13.39
CA TYR A 625 11.73 -4.91 12.79
C TYR A 625 11.38 -5.12 11.32
N ALA A 626 12.09 -6.02 10.64
CA ALA A 626 12.01 -6.16 9.18
C ALA A 626 10.59 -6.45 8.69
N GLU A 627 9.86 -7.37 9.32
CA GLU A 627 8.51 -7.73 8.90
C GLU A 627 7.52 -6.57 9.07
N THR A 628 7.56 -5.89 10.23
CA THR A 628 6.72 -4.71 10.49
C THR A 628 7.03 -3.59 9.50
N MET A 629 8.31 -3.38 9.17
CA MET A 629 8.73 -2.36 8.22
C MET A 629 8.32 -2.68 6.78
N ARG A 630 8.25 -3.94 6.41
CA ARG A 630 7.72 -4.36 5.10
C ARG A 630 6.26 -3.95 4.92
N VAL A 631 5.46 -4.03 6.00
CA VAL A 631 4.03 -3.73 5.98
C VAL A 631 3.75 -2.23 6.13
N LEU A 632 4.47 -1.55 7.04
CA LEU A 632 4.19 -0.18 7.47
C LEU A 632 5.21 0.84 7.01
N GLY A 633 6.37 0.39 6.54
CA GLY A 633 7.52 1.24 6.31
C GLY A 633 7.41 2.12 5.07
N LEU A 634 8.24 3.14 5.05
CA LEU A 634 8.49 3.99 3.88
C LEU A 634 9.04 3.19 2.68
N TYR A 635 9.54 1.99 2.92
CA TYR A 635 10.00 1.03 1.91
C TYR A 635 8.89 0.49 1.00
N ARG A 636 7.63 0.71 1.31
CA ARG A 636 6.53 0.34 0.42
C ARG A 636 6.72 0.78 -1.03
N LYS A 637 7.44 1.92 -1.23
CA LYS A 637 7.81 2.42 -2.55
C LYS A 637 9.19 1.95 -3.02
N LYS A 638 10.07 1.50 -2.10
CA LYS A 638 11.49 1.18 -2.39
C LYS A 638 11.82 -0.31 -2.36
N LEU A 639 10.94 -1.19 -1.86
CA LEU A 639 11.12 -2.65 -1.96
C LEU A 639 10.86 -3.17 -3.40
N LEU A 640 11.19 -2.32 -4.35
CA LEU A 640 11.38 -2.65 -5.74
C LEU A 640 12.90 -2.80 -5.89
N PRO A 641 13.44 -3.93 -6.33
CA PRO A 641 14.83 -3.96 -6.73
C PRO A 641 14.99 -2.87 -7.78
N GLU A 642 15.81 -1.86 -7.49
CA GLU A 642 16.47 -1.13 -8.54
C GLU A 642 17.23 -2.22 -9.30
N ALA A 643 16.88 -2.43 -10.55
CA ALA A 643 17.66 -3.28 -11.42
C ALA A 643 19.07 -2.65 -11.44
N GLU A 644 19.98 -3.22 -10.65
CA GLU A 644 21.38 -2.94 -10.84
C GLU A 644 21.66 -3.15 -12.32
N GLY A 645 22.19 -2.12 -12.96
CA GLY A 645 22.61 -2.16 -14.34
C GLY A 645 23.68 -3.22 -14.53
N GLY A 646 23.25 -4.48 -14.55
CA GLY A 646 24.03 -5.62 -14.94
C GLY A 646 23.94 -5.76 -16.45
N GLN A 647 25.03 -5.47 -17.12
CA GLN A 647 25.26 -5.85 -18.51
C GLN A 647 24.81 -7.31 -18.71
N LEU A 648 23.78 -7.49 -19.53
CA LEU A 648 23.52 -8.70 -20.26
C LEU A 648 23.94 -8.49 -21.72
#